data_6102474893b1a76180b79e7a4e5a20dc
#
_entry.id   6102474893b1a76180b79e7a4e5a20dc
#
_cell.length_a   1.000
_cell.length_b   1.000
_cell.length_c   1.000
_cell.angle_alpha   90.00
_cell.angle_beta   90.00
_cell.angle_gamma   90.00
#
_symmetry.space_group_name_H-M   'P 1'
#
loop_
_entity.id
_entity.type
_entity.pdbx_description
1 polymer ?
#
loop_
_entity_poly.entity_id
_entity_poly.type
_entity_poly.pdbx_seq_one_letter_code
_entity_poly.pdbx_strand_id
1 'polypeptide(L)'
;MKIRKINLTGYRGVRGPLEIECGSAFTVICGRNGTGKSSICDSLEFVLTGTLDRYQEESERREKISDYLWWRGKPAVPNHSVVVEFEEEDGSTFSLGRVEDSDATPDDIDRLSYRNLAPSDWVRQLCLTTIIRDETIAKLSTDQPERERYEFVLQAIGLANSVAVERNTSDIARYLTTIEAGARNLYDQRRQAVESSTFELSRARILAARASEESIVRLRQIYREELENPLADLSDLTKTIAQRIAQARERIEVLTKLKERKDSLDRQKQQLDSPEHQQQLRALEAQRDHSQKEVDATREKRDALKQARAEQEVGAPMLTSLALLREHGPKVGLQEGKCPLCGSPVSLDNFRAHLKELDETVHRGSETLAGLVREESQRAQEYESARLELNKVTSAISDARSLGETLGKLSDALEKEAQKIGARLDVTSLTDGIAKAGANVTALNEDLTVVEAYAAIHRVTELTELLKGAQQSAESAEKHLSTILRARATTQEVADAAKRVSNEIVRERLAYLKPLFLELCDRIRPHSEWPDIDFLLRGDVRPFLSFMIGESMNPRFVFSSGQRRALGLAFLLTVHMSRGWCKLETLVLDDPIQHVDDYRALHLVETLAGLRMLGRQIICTVEDPALADLLCRRLRSSANDTGMRIDLWYEPGEGVRVESKRVVPEFRAAFLAAD
;
A
#
# COMPACT_ATOMS: atom_id res chain seq x y z
N MET A 1 -21.57 4.93 32.25
CA MET A 1 -21.63 3.46 31.99
C MET A 1 -20.30 2.80 32.22
N LYS A 2 -20.30 1.56 32.76
CA LYS A 2 -19.08 0.76 33.02
C LYS A 2 -19.26 -0.67 32.59
N ILE A 3 -18.17 -1.40 32.36
CA ILE A 3 -18.22 -2.83 32.12
C ILE A 3 -18.31 -3.56 33.45
N ARG A 4 -19.34 -4.39 33.60
CA ARG A 4 -19.57 -5.18 34.81
C ARG A 4 -18.95 -6.57 34.72
N LYS A 5 -19.10 -7.23 33.54
CA LYS A 5 -18.74 -8.63 33.37
C LYS A 5 -18.42 -8.95 31.91
N ILE A 6 -17.47 -9.83 31.71
CA ILE A 6 -17.11 -10.37 30.39
C ILE A 6 -17.18 -11.90 30.49
N ASN A 7 -17.99 -12.51 29.66
CA ASN A 7 -18.13 -13.96 29.57
C ASN A 7 -17.67 -14.46 28.20
N LEU A 8 -16.74 -15.37 28.20
CA LEU A 8 -16.15 -15.95 27.00
C LEU A 8 -16.32 -17.46 27.01
N THR A 9 -16.79 -18.04 25.92
CA THR A 9 -16.84 -19.49 25.73
C THR A 9 -16.45 -19.81 24.32
N GLY A 10 -15.45 -20.66 24.13
CA GLY A 10 -14.98 -21.04 22.82
C GLY A 10 -14.41 -19.89 21.98
N TYR A 11 -13.85 -18.87 22.59
CA TYR A 11 -13.33 -17.70 21.89
C TYR A 11 -11.81 -17.65 21.93
N ARG A 12 -11.15 -17.70 20.78
CA ARG A 12 -9.69 -17.71 20.62
C ARG A 12 -9.02 -18.79 21.49
N GLY A 13 -8.12 -18.41 22.40
CA GLY A 13 -7.45 -19.32 23.34
C GLY A 13 -8.30 -19.72 24.54
N VAL A 14 -9.52 -19.21 24.69
CA VAL A 14 -10.44 -19.51 25.79
C VAL A 14 -11.38 -20.63 25.36
N ARG A 15 -11.17 -21.83 25.88
CA ARG A 15 -11.96 -23.03 25.56
C ARG A 15 -13.26 -23.09 26.35
N GLY A 16 -13.16 -23.17 27.67
CA GLY A 16 -14.31 -23.29 28.56
C GLY A 16 -14.91 -21.92 28.93
N PRO A 17 -15.99 -21.92 29.67
CA PRO A 17 -16.55 -20.67 30.14
C PRO A 17 -15.55 -19.94 31.04
N LEU A 18 -15.16 -18.76 30.62
CA LEU A 18 -14.32 -17.84 31.38
C LEU A 18 -15.15 -16.62 31.74
N GLU A 19 -15.30 -16.39 33.01
CA GLU A 19 -16.04 -15.29 33.59
C GLU A 19 -15.08 -14.29 34.21
N ILE A 20 -15.09 -13.06 33.74
CA ILE A 20 -14.30 -11.95 34.25
C ILE A 20 -15.25 -10.90 34.84
N GLU A 21 -15.38 -10.85 36.14
CA GLU A 21 -16.08 -9.78 36.83
C GLU A 21 -15.18 -8.56 36.94
N CYS A 22 -15.69 -7.42 36.53
CA CYS A 22 -14.96 -6.16 36.56
C CYS A 22 -15.33 -5.35 37.78
N GLY A 23 -14.34 -4.79 38.44
CA GLY A 23 -14.58 -3.82 39.53
C GLY A 23 -15.10 -2.51 38.95
N SER A 24 -15.99 -1.84 39.67
CA SER A 24 -16.57 -0.57 39.23
C SER A 24 -15.56 0.57 39.11
N ALA A 25 -14.43 0.48 39.83
CA ALA A 25 -13.29 1.42 39.74
C ALA A 25 -12.20 0.94 38.80
N PHE A 26 -11.75 -0.29 39.01
CA PHE A 26 -10.67 -0.87 38.19
C PHE A 26 -10.63 -2.39 38.25
N THR A 27 -10.01 -2.98 37.24
CA THR A 27 -9.70 -4.41 37.19
C THR A 27 -8.28 -4.58 36.64
N VAL A 28 -7.41 -5.21 37.42
CA VAL A 28 -6.06 -5.58 36.98
C VAL A 28 -6.05 -7.07 36.68
N ILE A 29 -5.78 -7.43 35.44
CA ILE A 29 -5.71 -8.82 34.95
C ILE A 29 -4.23 -9.17 34.74
N CYS A 30 -3.72 -10.05 35.59
CA CYS A 30 -2.33 -10.48 35.53
C CYS A 30 -2.22 -11.89 34.95
N GLY A 31 -1.22 -12.14 34.10
CA GLY A 31 -0.96 -13.46 33.56
C GLY A 31 0.22 -13.47 32.62
N ARG A 32 0.86 -14.60 32.47
CA ARG A 32 1.99 -14.79 31.53
C ARG A 32 1.53 -14.62 30.07
N ASN A 33 2.49 -14.50 29.16
CA ASN A 33 2.17 -14.50 27.73
C ASN A 33 1.46 -15.80 27.34
N GLY A 34 0.41 -15.67 26.50
CA GLY A 34 -0.43 -16.80 26.10
C GLY A 34 -1.57 -17.17 27.06
N THR A 35 -1.73 -16.50 28.22
CA THR A 35 -2.83 -16.75 29.17
C THR A 35 -4.17 -16.09 28.76
N GLY A 36 -4.30 -15.56 27.55
CA GLY A 36 -5.58 -15.03 27.06
C GLY A 36 -5.89 -13.57 27.42
N LYS A 37 -4.93 -12.82 27.98
CA LYS A 37 -5.09 -11.39 28.33
C LYS A 37 -5.66 -10.58 27.16
N SER A 38 -4.97 -10.62 26.01
CA SER A 38 -5.42 -9.92 24.79
C SER A 38 -6.74 -10.46 24.25
N SER A 39 -7.07 -11.75 24.46
CA SER A 39 -8.37 -12.29 24.06
C SER A 39 -9.52 -11.69 24.85
N ILE A 40 -9.32 -11.33 26.11
CA ILE A 40 -10.30 -10.61 26.92
C ILE A 40 -10.48 -9.20 26.39
N CYS A 41 -9.42 -8.48 26.07
CA CYS A 41 -9.49 -7.15 25.48
C CYS A 41 -10.15 -7.18 24.08
N ASP A 42 -9.77 -8.17 23.25
CA ASP A 42 -10.34 -8.36 21.90
C ASP A 42 -11.82 -8.72 21.93
N SER A 43 -12.30 -9.38 22.98
CA SER A 43 -13.71 -9.74 23.11
C SER A 43 -14.62 -8.53 23.13
N LEU A 44 -14.18 -7.42 23.71
CA LEU A 44 -14.92 -6.17 23.71
C LEU A 44 -15.05 -5.58 22.30
N GLU A 45 -13.97 -5.55 21.55
CA GLU A 45 -14.00 -5.10 20.15
C GLU A 45 -14.86 -6.03 19.30
N PHE A 46 -14.69 -7.34 19.48
CA PHE A 46 -15.44 -8.34 18.72
C PHE A 46 -16.95 -8.27 19.00
N VAL A 47 -17.38 -8.09 20.23
CA VAL A 47 -18.81 -7.98 20.52
C VAL A 47 -19.43 -6.74 19.86
N LEU A 48 -18.68 -5.65 19.77
CA LEU A 48 -19.15 -4.39 19.18
C LEU A 48 -19.14 -4.41 17.64
N THR A 49 -18.08 -4.94 17.03
CA THR A 49 -17.83 -4.82 15.58
C THR A 49 -18.06 -6.12 14.80
N GLY A 50 -17.99 -7.28 15.45
CA GLY A 50 -17.96 -8.60 14.82
C GLY A 50 -16.61 -8.96 14.18
N THR A 51 -15.63 -8.07 14.26
CA THR A 51 -14.29 -8.23 13.68
C THR A 51 -13.22 -7.73 14.65
N LEU A 52 -11.95 -7.89 14.28
CA LEU A 52 -10.84 -7.27 15.00
C LEU A 52 -10.00 -6.45 14.02
N ASP A 53 -9.87 -5.15 14.27
CA ASP A 53 -9.20 -4.20 13.38
C ASP A 53 -7.76 -4.62 13.04
N ARG A 54 -7.05 -5.26 13.98
CA ARG A 54 -5.67 -5.73 13.76
C ARG A 54 -5.52 -6.80 12.69
N TYR A 55 -6.63 -7.50 12.32
CA TYR A 55 -6.63 -8.54 11.29
C TYR A 55 -7.33 -8.11 10.00
N GLN A 56 -7.70 -6.84 9.83
CA GLN A 56 -8.38 -6.37 8.62
C GLN A 56 -7.53 -6.52 7.36
N GLU A 57 -6.21 -6.28 7.46
CA GLU A 57 -5.29 -6.44 6.32
C GLU A 57 -5.19 -7.90 5.85
N GLU A 58 -5.34 -8.88 6.77
CA GLU A 58 -5.34 -10.30 6.43
C GLU A 58 -6.68 -10.73 5.81
N SER A 59 -7.81 -10.11 6.20
CA SER A 59 -9.11 -10.39 5.57
C SER A 59 -9.15 -10.03 4.09
N GLU A 60 -8.40 -9.01 3.67
CA GLU A 60 -8.24 -8.63 2.27
C GLU A 60 -7.48 -9.70 1.46
N ARG A 61 -6.72 -10.57 2.11
CA ARG A 61 -5.98 -11.71 1.50
C ARG A 61 -6.80 -12.99 1.32
N ARG A 62 -8.14 -12.93 1.44
CA ARG A 62 -9.10 -14.04 1.25
C ARG A 62 -9.17 -15.07 2.39
N GLU A 63 -8.61 -14.83 3.54
CA GLU A 63 -8.83 -15.68 4.71
C GLU A 63 -10.06 -15.21 5.47
N LYS A 64 -10.94 -16.16 5.84
CA LYS A 64 -12.07 -15.86 6.72
C LYS A 64 -11.58 -15.78 8.15
N ILE A 65 -11.34 -14.58 8.63
CA ILE A 65 -10.84 -14.31 9.99
C ILE A 65 -11.80 -14.85 11.05
N SER A 66 -13.11 -14.82 10.78
CA SER A 66 -14.11 -15.42 11.65
C SER A 66 -13.78 -16.85 12.09
N ASP A 67 -13.15 -17.63 11.19
CA ASP A 67 -12.78 -19.02 11.48
C ASP A 67 -11.66 -19.14 12.52
N TYR A 68 -10.87 -18.10 12.73
CA TYR A 68 -9.77 -18.04 13.70
C TYR A 68 -10.16 -17.36 15.03
N LEU A 69 -11.31 -16.73 15.09
CA LEU A 69 -11.81 -16.09 16.31
C LEU A 69 -12.47 -17.09 17.27
N TRP A 70 -12.93 -18.21 16.76
CA TRP A 70 -13.54 -19.26 17.55
C TRP A 70 -12.56 -20.39 17.85
N TRP A 71 -12.74 -21.05 19.01
CA TRP A 71 -11.91 -22.19 19.41
C TRP A 71 -12.04 -23.35 18.42
N ARG A 72 -10.93 -23.75 17.82
CA ARG A 72 -10.85 -24.90 16.89
C ARG A 72 -10.02 -26.06 17.45
N GLY A 73 -9.61 -25.99 18.72
CA GLY A 73 -8.83 -27.01 19.38
C GLY A 73 -9.65 -28.23 19.79
N LYS A 74 -8.97 -29.25 20.31
CA LYS A 74 -9.60 -30.46 20.89
C LYS A 74 -9.52 -30.42 22.41
N PRO A 75 -10.60 -30.85 23.11
CA PRO A 75 -11.92 -31.20 22.60
C PRO A 75 -12.69 -30.00 22.07
N ALA A 76 -13.66 -30.26 21.16
CA ALA A 76 -14.51 -29.19 20.61
C ALA A 76 -15.40 -28.60 21.72
N VAL A 77 -15.77 -27.34 21.55
CA VAL A 77 -16.72 -26.65 22.42
C VAL A 77 -18.08 -26.62 21.73
N PRO A 78 -19.15 -27.02 22.40
CA PRO A 78 -20.46 -27.13 21.75
C PRO A 78 -21.09 -25.76 21.45
N ASN A 79 -20.77 -24.75 22.23
CA ASN A 79 -21.33 -23.39 22.09
C ASN A 79 -20.20 -22.38 22.16
N HIS A 80 -20.16 -21.50 21.18
CA HIS A 80 -19.21 -20.40 21.12
C HIS A 80 -19.93 -19.07 21.36
N SER A 81 -19.49 -18.31 22.35
CA SER A 81 -20.13 -17.03 22.69
C SER A 81 -19.16 -16.04 23.32
N VAL A 82 -19.41 -14.78 23.05
CA VAL A 82 -18.79 -13.64 23.71
C VAL A 82 -19.91 -12.75 24.21
N VAL A 83 -19.99 -12.51 25.51
CA VAL A 83 -21.01 -11.66 26.12
C VAL A 83 -20.35 -10.66 27.06
N VAL A 84 -20.66 -9.37 26.87
CA VAL A 84 -20.20 -8.28 27.73
C VAL A 84 -21.42 -7.62 28.38
N GLU A 85 -21.42 -7.58 29.70
CA GLU A 85 -22.44 -6.94 30.51
C GLU A 85 -21.99 -5.54 30.92
N PHE A 86 -22.83 -4.57 30.70
CA PHE A 86 -22.61 -3.17 31.02
C PHE A 86 -23.56 -2.74 32.16
N GLU A 87 -23.08 -1.84 32.98
CA GLU A 87 -23.86 -1.20 34.06
C GLU A 87 -24.02 0.29 33.74
N GLU A 88 -25.26 0.76 33.78
CA GLU A 88 -25.60 2.17 33.60
C GLU A 88 -25.42 2.96 34.92
N GLU A 89 -25.51 4.27 34.84
CA GLU A 89 -25.38 5.14 36.02
C GLU A 89 -26.50 4.92 37.04
N ASP A 90 -27.68 4.47 36.62
CA ASP A 90 -28.83 4.15 37.47
C ASP A 90 -28.73 2.74 38.09
N GLY A 91 -27.68 2.00 37.83
CA GLY A 91 -27.47 0.63 38.31
C GLY A 91 -28.18 -0.44 37.45
N SER A 92 -28.90 -0.08 36.40
CA SER A 92 -29.44 -1.04 35.44
C SER A 92 -28.33 -1.70 34.62
N THR A 93 -28.56 -2.95 34.21
CA THR A 93 -27.59 -3.70 33.40
C THR A 93 -28.18 -4.12 32.08
N PHE A 94 -27.34 -4.20 31.06
CA PHE A 94 -27.68 -4.80 29.79
C PHE A 94 -26.46 -5.54 29.22
N SER A 95 -26.68 -6.47 28.31
CA SER A 95 -25.62 -7.31 27.74
C SER A 95 -25.60 -7.20 26.25
N LEU A 96 -24.39 -7.08 25.69
CA LEU A 96 -24.12 -7.24 24.29
C LEU A 96 -23.46 -8.60 24.08
N GLY A 97 -23.93 -9.39 23.12
CA GLY A 97 -23.39 -10.73 22.88
C GLY A 97 -23.28 -11.08 21.40
N ARG A 98 -22.32 -11.94 21.09
CA ARG A 98 -22.18 -12.60 19.80
C ARG A 98 -21.97 -14.08 19.99
N VAL A 99 -22.54 -14.83 19.06
CA VAL A 99 -22.38 -16.28 18.96
C VAL A 99 -21.76 -16.65 17.62
N GLU A 100 -21.21 -17.86 17.50
CA GLU A 100 -20.72 -18.37 16.23
C GLU A 100 -21.84 -18.37 15.18
N ASP A 101 -21.48 -18.14 13.91
CA ASP A 101 -22.40 -18.07 12.77
C ASP A 101 -23.45 -16.95 12.80
N SER A 102 -23.30 -15.97 13.68
CA SER A 102 -24.15 -14.79 13.74
C SER A 102 -23.40 -13.54 13.31
N ASP A 103 -23.79 -12.97 12.17
CA ASP A 103 -23.30 -11.66 11.69
C ASP A 103 -24.15 -10.50 12.24
N ALA A 104 -25.18 -10.78 13.05
CA ALA A 104 -26.06 -9.77 13.58
C ALA A 104 -25.30 -8.82 14.52
N THR A 105 -25.46 -7.51 14.31
CA THR A 105 -25.01 -6.52 15.28
C THR A 105 -25.88 -6.66 16.52
N PRO A 106 -25.30 -6.70 17.74
CA PRO A 106 -26.09 -6.78 18.96
C PRO A 106 -27.11 -5.63 19.05
N ASP A 107 -28.33 -5.98 19.46
CA ASP A 107 -29.30 -4.97 19.86
C ASP A 107 -28.72 -4.15 21.01
N ASP A 108 -29.25 -2.98 21.23
CA ASP A 108 -28.76 -2.08 22.29
C ASP A 108 -27.34 -1.49 22.18
N ILE A 109 -26.60 -1.75 21.10
CA ILE A 109 -25.26 -1.17 20.92
C ILE A 109 -25.29 0.36 21.01
N ASP A 110 -26.36 0.96 20.51
CA ASP A 110 -26.57 2.42 20.51
C ASP A 110 -26.68 3.02 21.93
N ARG A 111 -26.91 2.19 22.93
CA ARG A 111 -26.95 2.62 24.35
C ARG A 111 -25.60 3.14 24.84
N LEU A 112 -24.49 2.72 24.19
CA LEU A 112 -23.13 3.15 24.51
C LEU A 112 -22.81 4.59 24.08
N SER A 113 -23.71 5.25 23.33
CA SER A 113 -23.48 6.58 22.80
C SER A 113 -24.66 7.52 22.98
N TYR A 114 -24.38 8.81 22.91
CA TYR A 114 -25.41 9.84 22.70
C TYR A 114 -25.60 10.02 21.20
N ARG A 115 -26.63 9.37 20.61
CA ARG A 115 -26.87 9.30 19.16
C ARG A 115 -26.70 10.61 18.42
N ASN A 116 -27.17 11.70 18.98
CA ASN A 116 -27.13 13.02 18.34
C ASN A 116 -25.73 13.66 18.32
N LEU A 117 -24.80 13.15 19.11
CA LEU A 117 -23.44 13.66 19.23
C LEU A 117 -22.39 12.69 18.66
N ALA A 118 -22.78 11.43 18.45
CA ALA A 118 -21.87 10.40 17.98
C ALA A 118 -21.52 10.58 16.50
N PRO A 119 -20.25 10.44 16.09
CA PRO A 119 -19.87 10.41 14.68
C PRO A 119 -20.44 9.16 14.01
N SER A 120 -20.52 9.15 12.69
CA SER A 120 -21.13 8.03 11.94
C SER A 120 -20.37 6.70 12.07
N ASP A 121 -19.07 6.74 12.33
CA ASP A 121 -18.21 5.59 12.57
C ASP A 121 -17.86 5.40 14.06
N TRP A 122 -18.76 5.85 14.95
CA TRP A 122 -18.54 5.94 16.39
C TRP A 122 -18.15 4.59 17.04
N VAL A 123 -18.66 3.46 16.55
CA VAL A 123 -18.31 2.14 17.09
C VAL A 123 -16.82 1.86 16.92
N ARG A 124 -16.29 2.15 15.72
CA ARG A 124 -14.89 1.98 15.43
C ARG A 124 -14.02 2.94 16.25
N GLN A 125 -14.45 4.20 16.33
CA GLN A 125 -13.78 5.19 17.18
C GLN A 125 -13.81 4.77 18.65
N LEU A 126 -14.93 4.24 19.12
CA LEU A 126 -15.06 3.71 20.48
C LEU A 126 -13.98 2.63 20.72
N CYS A 127 -13.89 1.61 19.85
CA CYS A 127 -12.93 0.52 19.99
C CYS A 127 -11.50 1.04 20.00
N LEU A 128 -11.12 1.88 19.03
CA LEU A 128 -9.76 2.43 18.89
C LEU A 128 -9.30 3.23 20.10
N THR A 129 -10.22 3.89 20.78
CA THR A 129 -9.91 4.83 21.86
C THR A 129 -10.28 4.32 23.25
N THR A 130 -11.05 3.25 23.34
CA THR A 130 -11.34 2.55 24.60
C THR A 130 -10.35 1.42 24.86
N ILE A 131 -9.96 0.67 23.80
CA ILE A 131 -9.09 -0.49 23.93
C ILE A 131 -7.70 -0.09 23.39
N ILE A 132 -6.85 0.35 24.30
CA ILE A 132 -5.49 0.76 23.98
C ILE A 132 -4.57 -0.44 24.05
N ARG A 133 -4.03 -0.87 22.91
CA ARG A 133 -3.04 -1.95 22.76
C ARG A 133 -1.68 -1.39 22.42
N ASP A 134 -0.63 -2.14 22.70
CA ASP A 134 0.73 -1.79 22.28
C ASP A 134 0.83 -1.53 20.77
N GLU A 135 0.18 -2.35 19.95
CA GLU A 135 0.10 -2.17 18.49
C GLU A 135 -0.57 -0.84 18.11
N THR A 136 -1.62 -0.44 18.82
CA THR A 136 -2.32 0.83 18.60
C THR A 136 -1.44 2.02 18.96
N ILE A 137 -0.70 1.90 20.07
CA ILE A 137 0.31 2.89 20.49
C ILE A 137 1.42 2.99 19.44
N ALA A 138 1.88 1.85 18.91
CA ALA A 138 2.90 1.79 17.87
C ALA A 138 2.46 2.47 16.57
N LYS A 139 1.19 2.36 16.16
CA LYS A 139 0.62 3.05 14.99
C LYS A 139 0.68 4.58 15.10
N LEU A 140 0.61 5.09 16.32
CA LEU A 140 0.78 6.53 16.59
C LEU A 140 2.23 6.94 16.81
N SER A 141 3.11 5.99 17.07
CA SER A 141 4.52 6.29 17.24
C SER A 141 5.08 6.87 15.94
N THR A 142 6.13 7.68 16.08
CA THR A 142 6.79 8.30 14.93
C THR A 142 7.56 7.30 14.05
N ASP A 143 7.50 6.00 14.37
CA ASP A 143 8.11 4.91 13.59
C ASP A 143 7.29 4.56 12.35
N GLN A 144 5.98 4.83 12.38
CA GLN A 144 5.09 4.62 11.24
C GLN A 144 5.17 5.79 10.24
N PRO A 145 4.87 5.55 8.95
CA PRO A 145 4.74 6.60 7.95
C PRO A 145 3.74 7.68 8.39
N GLU A 146 4.08 8.94 8.16
CA GLU A 146 3.26 10.09 8.60
C GLU A 146 1.83 10.05 8.03
N ARG A 147 1.64 9.44 6.85
CA ARG A 147 0.34 9.26 6.23
C ARG A 147 -0.54 8.26 6.99
N GLU A 148 0.00 7.10 7.32
CA GLU A 148 -0.73 6.06 8.06
C GLU A 148 -1.12 6.57 9.45
N ARG A 149 -0.21 7.30 10.09
CA ARG A 149 -0.48 7.99 11.35
C ARG A 149 -1.62 9.00 11.23
N TYR A 150 -1.64 9.80 10.16
CA TYR A 150 -2.71 10.76 9.89
C TYR A 150 -4.06 10.06 9.73
N GLU A 151 -4.14 9.01 8.92
CA GLU A 151 -5.36 8.22 8.72
C GLU A 151 -5.86 7.60 10.03
N PHE A 152 -4.96 7.07 10.84
CA PHE A 152 -5.29 6.54 12.16
C PHE A 152 -5.81 7.61 13.12
N VAL A 153 -5.16 8.77 13.16
CA VAL A 153 -5.60 9.90 14.00
C VAL A 153 -6.99 10.37 13.61
N LEU A 154 -7.27 10.48 12.31
CA LEU A 154 -8.62 10.86 11.84
C LEU A 154 -9.70 9.90 12.30
N GLN A 155 -9.41 8.60 12.29
CA GLN A 155 -10.32 7.59 12.83
C GLN A 155 -10.50 7.77 14.35
N ALA A 156 -9.40 7.94 15.08
CA ALA A 156 -9.42 8.09 16.53
C ALA A 156 -10.18 9.34 17.00
N ILE A 157 -10.09 10.46 16.27
CA ILE A 157 -10.79 11.70 16.62
C ILE A 157 -12.19 11.83 16.00
N GLY A 158 -12.66 10.80 15.24
CA GLY A 158 -14.00 10.73 14.65
C GLY A 158 -14.20 11.62 13.43
N LEU A 159 -13.15 11.91 12.66
CA LEU A 159 -13.20 12.77 11.48
C LEU A 159 -12.97 12.01 10.16
N ALA A 160 -12.98 10.67 10.18
CA ALA A 160 -12.79 9.86 8.98
C ALA A 160 -13.79 10.22 7.86
N ASN A 161 -15.04 10.55 8.21
CA ASN A 161 -16.07 10.91 7.23
C ASN A 161 -15.90 12.29 6.62
N SER A 162 -15.37 13.28 7.34
CA SER A 162 -15.06 14.60 6.75
C SER A 162 -14.04 14.48 5.65
N VAL A 163 -13.03 13.62 5.84
CA VAL A 163 -12.03 13.29 4.82
C VAL A 163 -12.63 12.43 3.70
N ALA A 164 -13.60 11.57 4.01
CA ALA A 164 -14.33 10.82 2.99
C ALA A 164 -15.14 11.74 2.06
N VAL A 165 -15.77 12.79 2.59
CA VAL A 165 -16.46 13.81 1.78
C VAL A 165 -15.48 14.54 0.87
N GLU A 166 -14.33 14.97 1.39
CA GLU A 166 -13.26 15.57 0.59
C GLU A 166 -12.79 14.63 -0.53
N ARG A 167 -12.54 13.37 -0.20
CA ARG A 167 -12.10 12.35 -1.15
C ARG A 167 -13.15 12.11 -2.23
N ASN A 168 -14.41 11.91 -1.83
CA ASN A 168 -15.50 11.66 -2.75
C ASN A 168 -15.73 12.84 -3.71
N THR A 169 -15.69 14.08 -3.20
CA THR A 169 -15.82 15.27 -4.05
C THR A 169 -14.65 15.42 -5.00
N SER A 170 -13.43 15.12 -4.57
CA SER A 170 -12.23 15.09 -5.41
C SER A 170 -12.28 14.00 -6.49
N ASP A 171 -12.82 12.83 -6.15
CA ASP A 171 -12.99 11.73 -7.09
C ASP A 171 -14.06 12.05 -8.12
N ILE A 172 -15.16 12.72 -7.74
CA ILE A 172 -16.19 13.23 -8.66
C ILE A 172 -15.58 14.27 -9.60
N ALA A 173 -14.77 15.21 -9.08
CA ALA A 173 -14.10 16.21 -9.92
C ALA A 173 -13.15 15.56 -10.92
N ARG A 174 -12.41 14.53 -10.52
CA ARG A 174 -11.54 13.73 -11.41
C ARG A 174 -12.35 12.96 -12.46
N TYR A 175 -13.44 12.35 -12.04
CA TYR A 175 -14.35 11.65 -12.95
C TYR A 175 -14.95 12.59 -14.02
N LEU A 176 -15.38 13.79 -13.62
CA LEU A 176 -15.86 14.82 -14.55
C LEU A 176 -14.77 15.26 -15.55
N THR A 177 -13.49 15.25 -15.16
CA THR A 177 -12.39 15.50 -16.10
C THR A 177 -12.32 14.44 -17.19
N THR A 178 -12.57 13.18 -16.85
CA THR A 178 -12.63 12.08 -17.83
C THR A 178 -13.84 12.23 -18.77
N ILE A 179 -15.01 12.60 -18.20
CA ILE A 179 -16.22 12.86 -18.99
C ILE A 179 -16.02 14.05 -19.92
N GLU A 180 -15.37 15.12 -19.44
CA GLU A 180 -15.04 16.29 -20.27
C GLU A 180 -14.20 15.90 -21.48
N ALA A 181 -13.17 15.07 -21.29
CA ALA A 181 -12.34 14.61 -22.38
C ALA A 181 -13.16 13.86 -23.44
N GLY A 182 -14.09 12.99 -23.00
CA GLY A 182 -15.03 12.30 -23.89
C GLY A 182 -15.98 13.24 -24.63
N ALA A 183 -16.56 14.20 -23.91
CA ALA A 183 -17.47 15.18 -24.50
C ALA A 183 -16.78 16.15 -25.48
N ARG A 184 -15.51 16.51 -25.16
CA ARG A 184 -14.67 17.33 -26.04
C ARG A 184 -14.34 16.58 -27.32
N ASN A 185 -13.94 15.33 -27.23
CA ASN A 185 -13.72 14.47 -28.39
C ASN A 185 -14.98 14.34 -29.25
N LEU A 186 -16.14 14.16 -28.62
CA LEU A 186 -17.41 14.08 -29.35
C LEU A 186 -17.71 15.40 -30.07
N TYR A 187 -17.54 16.54 -29.41
CA TYR A 187 -17.72 17.85 -30.01
C TYR A 187 -16.78 18.05 -31.20
N ASP A 188 -15.49 17.75 -31.02
CA ASP A 188 -14.50 17.90 -32.10
C ASP A 188 -14.83 17.00 -33.29
N GLN A 189 -15.26 15.76 -33.07
CA GLN A 189 -15.71 14.85 -34.10
C GLN A 189 -16.94 15.41 -34.85
N ARG A 190 -17.94 15.95 -34.13
CA ARG A 190 -19.15 16.52 -34.75
C ARG A 190 -18.82 17.79 -35.52
N ARG A 191 -17.92 18.62 -34.98
CA ARG A 191 -17.42 19.80 -35.69
C ARG A 191 -16.69 19.43 -36.98
N GLN A 192 -15.83 18.44 -36.95
CA GLN A 192 -15.17 17.92 -38.15
C GLN A 192 -16.17 17.39 -39.18
N ALA A 193 -17.25 16.73 -38.71
CA ALA A 193 -18.32 16.29 -39.59
C ALA A 193 -19.02 17.47 -40.29
N VAL A 194 -19.26 18.61 -39.61
CA VAL A 194 -19.78 19.83 -40.20
C VAL A 194 -18.82 20.41 -41.23
N GLU A 195 -17.53 20.49 -40.88
CA GLU A 195 -16.49 21.00 -41.79
C GLU A 195 -16.39 20.11 -43.05
N SER A 196 -16.38 18.78 -42.85
CA SER A 196 -16.38 17.81 -43.95
C SER A 196 -17.63 17.95 -44.83
N SER A 197 -18.84 18.01 -44.25
CA SER A 197 -20.09 18.17 -45.00
C SER A 197 -20.16 19.50 -45.75
N THR A 198 -19.63 20.57 -45.13
CA THR A 198 -19.54 21.89 -45.77
C THR A 198 -18.60 21.87 -46.96
N PHE A 199 -17.47 21.20 -46.81
CA PHE A 199 -16.49 21.02 -47.89
C PHE A 199 -17.10 20.18 -49.02
N GLU A 200 -17.77 19.06 -48.72
CA GLU A 200 -18.42 18.22 -49.70
C GLU A 200 -19.51 18.98 -50.44
N LEU A 201 -20.36 19.74 -49.75
CA LEU A 201 -21.41 20.56 -50.37
C LEU A 201 -20.83 21.65 -51.28
N SER A 202 -19.77 22.34 -50.81
CA SER A 202 -19.09 23.36 -51.63
C SER A 202 -18.48 22.75 -52.88
N ARG A 203 -17.85 21.56 -52.76
CA ARG A 203 -17.33 20.81 -53.89
C ARG A 203 -18.40 20.34 -54.83
N ALA A 204 -19.52 19.81 -54.30
CA ALA A 204 -20.66 19.40 -55.11
C ALA A 204 -21.29 20.58 -55.90
N ARG A 205 -21.39 21.77 -55.27
CA ARG A 205 -21.86 22.99 -55.95
C ARG A 205 -20.91 23.43 -57.04
N ILE A 206 -19.60 23.42 -56.80
CA ILE A 206 -18.59 23.77 -57.83
C ILE A 206 -18.59 22.74 -58.95
N LEU A 207 -18.75 21.46 -58.64
CA LEU A 207 -18.83 20.39 -59.64
C LEU A 207 -20.13 20.46 -60.42
N ALA A 208 -21.27 20.64 -59.78
CA ALA A 208 -22.55 20.80 -60.40
C ALA A 208 -22.56 21.96 -61.42
N ALA A 209 -21.84 23.06 -61.10
CA ALA A 209 -21.67 24.19 -62.01
C ALA A 209 -20.86 23.88 -63.31
N ARG A 210 -20.08 22.75 -63.27
CA ARG A 210 -19.25 22.27 -64.40
C ARG A 210 -19.87 21.08 -65.12
N ALA A 211 -21.03 20.66 -64.76
CA ALA A 211 -21.68 19.49 -65.34
C ALA A 211 -21.89 19.66 -66.85
N SER A 212 -21.47 18.63 -67.60
CA SER A 212 -21.70 18.56 -69.06
C SER A 212 -22.22 17.17 -69.43
N GLU A 213 -23.32 17.16 -70.14
CA GLU A 213 -23.96 15.94 -70.58
C GLU A 213 -23.10 15.19 -71.63
N GLU A 214 -22.38 15.89 -72.44
CA GLU A 214 -21.46 15.29 -73.46
C GLU A 214 -20.30 14.54 -72.80
N SER A 215 -19.75 15.08 -71.70
CA SER A 215 -18.66 14.48 -71.00
C SER A 215 -19.07 13.16 -70.36
N ILE A 216 -20.26 13.05 -69.80
CA ILE A 216 -20.79 11.79 -69.20
C ILE A 216 -21.01 10.72 -70.26
N VAL A 217 -21.55 11.08 -71.38
CA VAL A 217 -21.79 10.14 -72.53
C VAL A 217 -20.44 9.57 -72.99
N ARG A 218 -19.40 10.40 -73.10
CA ARG A 218 -18.02 9.96 -73.43
C ARG A 218 -17.41 8.99 -72.36
N LEU A 219 -17.55 9.29 -71.10
CA LEU A 219 -17.05 8.41 -70.02
C LEU A 219 -17.75 7.06 -70.01
N ARG A 220 -19.10 7.04 -70.24
CA ARG A 220 -19.85 5.78 -70.36
C ARG A 220 -19.33 4.90 -71.47
N GLN A 221 -18.84 5.50 -72.59
CA GLN A 221 -18.19 4.73 -73.65
C GLN A 221 -16.84 4.16 -73.23
N ILE A 222 -15.99 4.91 -72.53
CA ILE A 222 -14.67 4.48 -72.08
C ILE A 222 -14.75 3.29 -71.11
N TYR A 223 -15.73 3.30 -70.22
CA TYR A 223 -15.88 2.25 -69.19
C TYR A 223 -16.93 1.18 -69.53
N ARG A 224 -17.41 1.14 -70.80
CA ARG A 224 -18.50 0.27 -71.24
C ARG A 224 -18.31 -1.22 -70.97
N GLU A 225 -17.08 -1.72 -71.04
CA GLU A 225 -16.75 -3.14 -70.80
C GLU A 225 -16.75 -3.54 -69.34
N GLU A 226 -16.67 -2.59 -68.42
CA GLU A 226 -16.62 -2.81 -66.98
C GLU A 226 -17.95 -2.52 -66.26
N LEU A 227 -18.90 -1.91 -66.99
CA LEU A 227 -20.23 -1.59 -66.46
C LEU A 227 -21.15 -2.79 -66.67
N GLU A 228 -21.75 -3.29 -65.59
CA GLU A 228 -22.74 -4.37 -65.61
C GLU A 228 -23.98 -3.98 -66.45
N ASN A 229 -24.31 -2.70 -66.50
CA ASN A 229 -25.41 -2.15 -67.32
C ASN A 229 -25.03 -0.79 -67.90
N PRO A 230 -24.70 -0.70 -69.23
CA PRO A 230 -24.30 0.57 -69.89
C PRO A 230 -25.33 1.68 -69.90
N LEU A 231 -26.63 1.39 -69.63
CA LEU A 231 -27.72 2.34 -69.51
C LEU A 231 -28.09 2.65 -68.05
N ALA A 232 -27.51 2.01 -67.13
CA ALA A 232 -27.78 2.15 -65.67
C ALA A 232 -27.20 3.43 -65.10
N ASP A 233 -27.62 3.65 -63.88
CA ASP A 233 -27.36 4.79 -63.03
C ASP A 233 -25.88 5.18 -62.95
N LEU A 234 -25.61 6.45 -62.84
CA LEU A 234 -24.24 7.03 -62.61
C LEU A 234 -23.51 6.42 -61.44
N SER A 235 -24.25 5.77 -60.54
CA SER A 235 -23.67 5.10 -59.36
C SER A 235 -22.68 4.00 -59.75
N ASP A 236 -22.95 3.22 -60.83
CA ASP A 236 -22.06 2.12 -61.26
C ASP A 236 -20.79 2.66 -61.91
N LEU A 237 -20.87 3.71 -62.69
CA LEU A 237 -19.70 4.38 -63.23
C LEU A 237 -18.80 4.98 -62.16
N THR A 238 -19.43 5.66 -61.19
CA THR A 238 -18.73 6.21 -60.03
C THR A 238 -18.03 5.11 -59.21
N LYS A 239 -18.70 3.98 -58.96
CA LYS A 239 -18.13 2.84 -58.22
C LYS A 239 -16.94 2.25 -58.97
N THR A 240 -17.04 2.04 -60.25
CA THR A 240 -15.95 1.47 -61.07
C THR A 240 -14.71 2.36 -61.05
N ILE A 241 -14.87 3.66 -61.27
CA ILE A 241 -13.75 4.62 -61.20
C ILE A 241 -13.17 4.67 -59.78
N ALA A 242 -14.04 4.74 -58.76
CA ALA A 242 -13.59 4.76 -57.34
C ALA A 242 -12.83 3.51 -56.93
N GLN A 243 -13.24 2.33 -57.40
CA GLN A 243 -12.52 1.09 -57.17
C GLN A 243 -11.11 1.11 -57.77
N ARG A 244 -10.96 1.62 -58.98
CA ARG A 244 -9.65 1.80 -59.60
C ARG A 244 -8.76 2.77 -58.87
N ILE A 245 -9.35 3.89 -58.36
CA ILE A 245 -8.62 4.85 -57.53
C ILE A 245 -8.17 4.20 -56.23
N ALA A 246 -9.04 3.42 -55.57
CA ALA A 246 -8.72 2.71 -54.34
C ALA A 246 -7.55 1.72 -54.55
N GLN A 247 -7.60 0.91 -55.60
CA GLN A 247 -6.54 -0.02 -55.93
C GLN A 247 -5.20 0.70 -56.22
N ALA A 248 -5.24 1.82 -56.91
CA ALA A 248 -4.02 2.60 -57.20
C ALA A 248 -3.44 3.22 -55.89
N ARG A 249 -4.28 3.71 -54.97
CA ARG A 249 -3.87 4.25 -53.67
C ARG A 249 -3.31 3.16 -52.76
N GLU A 250 -3.96 2.01 -52.68
CA GLU A 250 -3.45 0.86 -51.95
C GLU A 250 -2.07 0.46 -52.42
N ARG A 251 -1.87 0.45 -53.74
CA ARG A 251 -0.55 0.19 -54.35
C ARG A 251 0.50 1.23 -53.91
N ILE A 252 0.10 2.53 -53.85
CA ILE A 252 1.00 3.59 -53.36
C ILE A 252 1.38 3.35 -51.90
N GLU A 253 0.40 3.05 -51.05
CA GLU A 253 0.65 2.81 -49.62
C GLU A 253 1.57 1.65 -49.36
N VAL A 254 1.34 0.52 -50.04
CA VAL A 254 2.19 -0.67 -49.93
C VAL A 254 3.61 -0.37 -50.40
N LEU A 255 3.75 0.32 -51.53
CA LEU A 255 5.08 0.71 -52.05
C LEU A 255 5.80 1.68 -51.10
N THR A 256 5.07 2.61 -50.49
CA THR A 256 5.63 3.59 -49.54
C THR A 256 6.13 2.89 -48.27
N LYS A 257 5.33 1.98 -47.69
CA LYS A 257 5.71 1.20 -46.52
C LYS A 257 6.93 0.34 -46.77
N LEU A 258 7.00 -0.28 -47.97
CA LEU A 258 8.18 -1.05 -48.38
C LEU A 258 9.42 -0.17 -48.49
N LYS A 259 9.29 1.03 -49.07
CA LYS A 259 10.38 1.98 -49.20
C LYS A 259 10.90 2.41 -47.81
N GLU A 260 10.01 2.80 -46.90
CA GLU A 260 10.39 3.22 -45.54
C GLU A 260 11.12 2.10 -44.77
N ARG A 261 10.61 0.87 -44.88
CA ARG A 261 11.23 -0.29 -44.25
C ARG A 261 12.61 -0.58 -44.85
N LYS A 262 12.75 -0.45 -46.17
CA LYS A 262 14.02 -0.62 -46.87
C LYS A 262 15.04 0.43 -46.46
N ASP A 263 14.64 1.70 -46.42
CA ASP A 263 15.49 2.81 -46.00
C ASP A 263 15.95 2.66 -44.53
N SER A 264 15.04 2.16 -43.65
CA SER A 264 15.36 1.88 -42.25
C SER A 264 16.38 0.73 -42.15
N LEU A 265 16.13 -0.35 -42.88
CA LEU A 265 17.02 -1.51 -42.91
C LEU A 265 18.42 -1.14 -43.44
N ASP A 266 18.48 -0.33 -44.48
CA ASP A 266 19.77 0.10 -45.06
C ASP A 266 20.55 0.98 -44.09
N ARG A 267 19.88 1.89 -43.38
CA ARG A 267 20.51 2.69 -42.31
C ARG A 267 21.05 1.83 -41.19
N GLN A 268 20.26 0.84 -40.73
CA GLN A 268 20.70 -0.06 -39.66
C GLN A 268 21.86 -0.96 -40.10
N LYS A 269 21.86 -1.44 -41.33
CA LYS A 269 22.99 -2.17 -41.89
C LYS A 269 24.25 -1.29 -41.98
N GLN A 270 24.09 -0.05 -42.43
CA GLN A 270 25.19 0.90 -42.52
C GLN A 270 25.79 1.24 -41.15
N GLN A 271 24.92 1.33 -40.11
CA GLN A 271 25.38 1.51 -38.73
C GLN A 271 26.16 0.30 -38.21
N LEU A 272 25.68 -0.91 -38.52
CA LEU A 272 26.33 -2.14 -38.11
C LEU A 272 27.70 -2.32 -38.80
N ASP A 273 27.79 -1.93 -40.08
CA ASP A 273 29.04 -1.99 -40.87
C ASP A 273 29.98 -0.82 -40.58
N SER A 274 29.57 0.15 -39.77
CA SER A 274 30.38 1.31 -39.46
C SER A 274 31.70 0.91 -38.76
N PRO A 275 32.81 1.63 -39.06
CA PRO A 275 34.10 1.36 -38.42
C PRO A 275 34.02 1.49 -36.88
N GLU A 276 33.16 2.38 -36.40
CA GLU A 276 32.93 2.63 -34.96
C GLU A 276 32.29 1.43 -34.27
N HIS A 277 31.27 0.81 -34.89
CA HIS A 277 30.60 -0.36 -34.31
C HIS A 277 31.55 -1.58 -34.32
N GLN A 278 32.32 -1.76 -35.39
CA GLN A 278 33.33 -2.84 -35.46
C GLN A 278 34.44 -2.63 -34.42
N GLN A 279 34.82 -1.38 -34.16
CA GLN A 279 35.79 -1.06 -33.13
C GLN A 279 35.23 -1.34 -31.72
N GLN A 280 33.97 -1.00 -31.47
CA GLN A 280 33.27 -1.31 -30.20
C GLN A 280 33.21 -2.82 -29.97
N LEU A 281 32.86 -3.59 -30.99
CA LEU A 281 32.80 -5.07 -30.90
C LEU A 281 34.17 -5.66 -30.54
N ARG A 282 35.23 -5.19 -31.19
CA ARG A 282 36.62 -5.62 -30.90
C ARG A 282 37.02 -5.20 -29.47
N ALA A 283 36.60 -4.02 -29.01
CA ALA A 283 36.86 -3.57 -27.66
C ALA A 283 36.16 -4.46 -26.62
N LEU A 284 34.90 -4.84 -26.85
CA LEU A 284 34.19 -5.78 -26.01
C LEU A 284 34.80 -7.18 -25.98
N GLU A 285 35.28 -7.65 -27.12
CA GLU A 285 36.01 -8.95 -27.22
C GLU A 285 37.32 -8.91 -26.42
N ALA A 286 38.07 -7.82 -26.51
CA ALA A 286 39.29 -7.63 -25.73
C ALA A 286 38.97 -7.50 -24.21
N GLN A 287 37.88 -6.83 -23.86
CA GLN A 287 37.40 -6.71 -22.46
C GLN A 287 36.99 -8.09 -21.93
N ARG A 288 36.27 -8.91 -22.71
CA ARG A 288 35.90 -10.28 -22.32
C ARG A 288 37.15 -11.11 -22.01
N ASP A 289 38.17 -11.04 -22.88
CA ASP A 289 39.42 -11.80 -22.70
C ASP A 289 40.20 -11.32 -21.47
N HIS A 290 40.10 -10.03 -21.15
CA HIS A 290 40.66 -9.47 -19.92
C HIS A 290 39.91 -9.98 -18.70
N SER A 291 38.58 -9.85 -18.68
CA SER A 291 37.73 -10.29 -17.57
C SER A 291 37.80 -11.81 -17.35
N GLN A 292 37.99 -12.60 -18.44
CA GLN A 292 38.25 -14.04 -18.32
C GLN A 292 39.53 -14.33 -17.53
N LYS A 293 40.60 -13.61 -17.84
CA LYS A 293 41.87 -13.76 -17.09
C LYS A 293 41.75 -13.35 -15.64
N GLU A 294 40.97 -12.32 -15.35
CA GLU A 294 40.69 -11.91 -13.95
C GLU A 294 39.91 -12.98 -13.20
N VAL A 295 38.88 -13.57 -13.82
CA VAL A 295 38.12 -14.67 -13.23
C VAL A 295 39.03 -15.86 -12.93
N ASP A 296 39.91 -16.23 -13.86
CA ASP A 296 40.84 -17.35 -13.66
C ASP A 296 41.82 -17.05 -12.52
N ALA A 297 42.39 -15.83 -12.48
CA ALA A 297 43.33 -15.42 -11.44
C ALA A 297 42.69 -15.32 -10.05
N THR A 298 41.45 -14.82 -9.98
CA THR A 298 40.69 -14.73 -8.69
C THR A 298 40.25 -16.10 -8.21
N ARG A 299 39.92 -17.02 -9.14
CA ARG A 299 39.59 -18.40 -8.85
C ARG A 299 40.78 -19.13 -8.20
N GLU A 300 41.95 -19.04 -8.83
CA GLU A 300 43.16 -19.67 -8.31
C GLU A 300 43.49 -19.19 -6.88
N LYS A 301 43.41 -17.88 -6.64
CA LYS A 301 43.65 -17.30 -5.31
C LYS A 301 42.66 -17.78 -4.28
N ARG A 302 41.36 -17.84 -4.62
CA ARG A 302 40.32 -18.37 -3.75
C ARG A 302 40.51 -19.84 -3.42
N ASP A 303 40.81 -20.66 -4.45
CA ASP A 303 40.92 -22.09 -4.28
C ASP A 303 42.19 -22.46 -3.46
N ALA A 304 43.28 -21.71 -3.62
CA ALA A 304 44.47 -21.84 -2.78
C ALA A 304 44.19 -21.51 -1.29
N LEU A 305 43.39 -20.48 -1.03
CA LEU A 305 43.00 -20.14 0.35
C LEU A 305 42.03 -21.16 0.95
N LYS A 306 41.13 -21.74 0.16
CA LYS A 306 40.28 -22.85 0.62
C LYS A 306 41.09 -24.06 1.03
N GLN A 307 42.13 -24.38 0.26
CA GLN A 307 43.02 -25.49 0.55
C GLN A 307 43.83 -25.21 1.82
N ALA A 308 44.40 -24.02 1.96
CA ALA A 308 45.13 -23.60 3.14
C ALA A 308 44.28 -23.61 4.42
N ARG A 309 43.00 -23.22 4.28
CA ARG A 309 42.02 -23.30 5.39
C ARG A 309 41.72 -24.76 5.78
N ALA A 310 41.44 -25.61 4.80
CA ALA A 310 41.14 -27.02 5.03
C ALA A 310 42.30 -27.76 5.69
N GLU A 311 43.54 -27.44 5.34
CA GLU A 311 44.76 -28.00 5.96
C GLU A 311 44.87 -27.57 7.45
N GLN A 312 44.45 -26.36 7.78
CA GLN A 312 44.45 -25.88 9.18
C GLN A 312 43.24 -26.35 9.99
N GLU A 313 42.07 -26.53 9.39
CA GLU A 313 40.89 -27.08 10.08
C GLU A 313 41.03 -28.54 10.45
N VAL A 314 41.75 -29.34 9.70
CA VAL A 314 42.05 -30.73 10.02
C VAL A 314 42.95 -30.86 11.25
N GLY A 315 43.75 -29.82 11.59
CA GLY A 315 44.65 -29.80 12.72
C GLY A 315 44.04 -29.37 14.09
N ALA A 316 42.84 -28.84 14.15
CA ALA A 316 42.32 -28.21 15.39
C ALA A 316 40.82 -28.37 15.68
N PRO A 317 40.26 -29.60 15.73
CA PRO A 317 38.84 -29.80 16.13
C PRO A 317 38.52 -29.28 17.54
N MET A 318 39.54 -29.18 18.39
CA MET A 318 39.41 -28.68 19.76
C MET A 318 39.24 -27.17 19.86
N LEU A 319 39.90 -26.41 19.00
CA LEU A 319 39.82 -24.94 18.98
C LEU A 319 38.43 -24.42 18.57
N THR A 320 37.73 -25.10 17.68
CA THR A 320 36.38 -24.74 17.27
C THR A 320 35.38 -24.94 18.42
N SER A 321 35.50 -26.02 19.15
CA SER A 321 34.67 -26.29 20.35
C SER A 321 34.94 -25.29 21.46
N LEU A 322 36.19 -24.92 21.67
CA LEU A 322 36.60 -23.93 22.65
C LEU A 322 36.14 -22.51 22.27
N ALA A 323 36.12 -22.16 20.98
CA ALA A 323 35.62 -20.88 20.49
C ALA A 323 34.12 -20.74 20.69
N LEU A 324 33.33 -21.79 20.46
CA LEU A 324 31.90 -21.83 20.78
C LEU A 324 31.61 -21.67 22.26
N LEU A 325 32.43 -22.31 23.11
CA LEU A 325 32.33 -22.17 24.57
C LEU A 325 32.68 -20.77 25.05
N ARG A 326 33.64 -20.12 24.41
CA ARG A 326 33.98 -18.71 24.64
C ARG A 326 32.81 -17.77 24.29
N GLU A 327 32.18 -17.97 23.14
CA GLU A 327 31.11 -17.10 22.66
C GLU A 327 29.83 -17.26 23.48
N HIS A 328 29.49 -18.47 23.82
CA HIS A 328 28.22 -18.77 24.47
C HIS A 328 28.30 -18.86 25.98
N GLY A 329 29.47 -19.19 26.52
CA GLY A 329 29.68 -19.31 27.97
C GLY A 329 29.26 -18.07 28.76
N PRO A 330 29.67 -16.85 28.38
CA PRO A 330 29.24 -15.62 29.04
C PRO A 330 27.73 -15.34 28.93
N LYS A 331 27.10 -15.78 27.84
CA LYS A 331 25.67 -15.59 27.60
C LYS A 331 24.80 -16.54 28.39
N VAL A 332 25.29 -17.77 28.61
CA VAL A 332 24.59 -18.80 29.38
C VAL A 332 24.75 -18.57 30.89
N GLY A 333 25.91 -18.09 31.32
CA GLY A 333 26.20 -17.83 32.75
C GLY A 333 26.10 -19.06 33.62
N LEU A 334 26.15 -18.86 34.93
CA LEU A 334 25.92 -19.92 35.92
C LEU A 334 24.42 -20.13 36.12
N GLN A 335 23.97 -21.37 36.08
CA GLN A 335 22.60 -21.74 36.41
C GLN A 335 22.55 -22.25 37.85
N GLU A 336 21.85 -21.50 38.71
CA GLU A 336 21.75 -21.83 40.16
C GLU A 336 23.08 -22.05 40.84
N GLY A 337 24.12 -21.28 40.47
CA GLY A 337 25.45 -21.40 41.04
C GLY A 337 26.27 -22.61 40.56
N LYS A 338 25.83 -23.29 39.51
CA LYS A 338 26.51 -24.44 38.91
C LYS A 338 26.95 -24.13 37.47
N CYS A 339 28.04 -24.75 37.06
CA CYS A 339 28.52 -24.69 35.69
C CYS A 339 27.54 -25.40 34.75
N PRO A 340 27.05 -24.72 33.68
CA PRO A 340 26.07 -25.32 32.78
C PRO A 340 26.59 -26.49 31.93
N LEU A 341 27.92 -26.70 31.91
CA LEU A 341 28.56 -27.76 31.13
C LEU A 341 28.79 -29.05 31.96
N CYS A 342 29.23 -28.92 33.19
CA CYS A 342 29.57 -30.10 34.00
C CYS A 342 28.72 -30.24 35.27
N GLY A 343 27.84 -29.30 35.57
CA GLY A 343 26.95 -29.34 36.72
C GLY A 343 27.64 -29.08 38.07
N SER A 344 28.97 -28.85 38.09
CA SER A 344 29.72 -28.64 39.33
C SER A 344 29.44 -27.25 39.92
N PRO A 345 29.32 -27.11 41.25
CA PRO A 345 29.17 -25.82 41.89
C PRO A 345 30.46 -25.00 41.72
N VAL A 346 30.33 -23.81 41.14
CA VAL A 346 31.46 -22.90 40.86
C VAL A 346 31.05 -21.49 41.26
N SER A 347 31.97 -20.80 41.97
CA SER A 347 31.74 -19.39 42.27
C SER A 347 31.79 -18.53 41.00
N LEU A 348 31.06 -17.41 41.00
CA LEU A 348 30.99 -16.52 39.85
C LEU A 348 32.37 -15.99 39.42
N ASP A 349 33.26 -15.78 40.40
CA ASP A 349 34.62 -15.29 40.15
C ASP A 349 35.49 -16.37 39.52
N ASN A 350 35.40 -17.61 39.98
CA ASN A 350 36.11 -18.74 39.37
C ASN A 350 35.56 -19.04 37.95
N PHE A 351 34.25 -18.91 37.73
CA PHE A 351 33.68 -19.08 36.41
C PHE A 351 34.18 -18.02 35.42
N ARG A 352 34.25 -16.76 35.86
CA ARG A 352 34.83 -15.66 35.06
C ARG A 352 36.33 -15.85 34.82
N ALA A 353 37.09 -16.33 35.82
CA ALA A 353 38.50 -16.61 35.65
C ALA A 353 38.77 -17.71 34.63
N HIS A 354 37.99 -18.79 34.64
CA HIS A 354 38.07 -19.84 33.61
C HIS A 354 37.64 -19.38 32.23
N LEU A 355 36.64 -18.51 32.14
CA LEU A 355 36.25 -17.91 30.86
C LEU A 355 37.35 -17.00 30.30
N LYS A 356 38.09 -16.31 31.16
CA LYS A 356 39.20 -15.45 30.74
C LYS A 356 40.41 -16.31 30.27
N GLU A 357 40.73 -17.41 30.98
CA GLU A 357 41.75 -18.34 30.56
C GLU A 357 41.40 -19.06 29.24
N LEU A 358 40.12 -19.37 29.04
CA LEU A 358 39.58 -19.87 27.79
C LEU A 358 39.74 -18.84 26.65
N ASP A 359 39.50 -17.57 26.97
CA ASP A 359 39.66 -16.45 26.03
C ASP A 359 41.13 -16.31 25.55
N GLU A 360 42.07 -16.39 26.46
CA GLU A 360 43.52 -16.33 26.15
C GLU A 360 43.97 -17.53 25.30
N THR A 361 43.39 -18.70 25.51
CA THR A 361 43.77 -19.94 24.82
C THR A 361 43.17 -19.96 23.40
N VAL A 362 41.92 -19.51 23.24
CA VAL A 362 41.24 -19.39 21.96
C VAL A 362 41.81 -18.24 21.13
N HIS A 363 42.20 -17.15 21.80
CA HIS A 363 42.75 -15.95 21.10
C HIS A 363 44.09 -16.29 20.39
N ARG A 364 44.94 -17.09 21.00
CA ARG A 364 46.21 -17.55 20.40
C ARG A 364 46.04 -18.53 19.22
N GLY A 365 44.95 -19.32 19.20
CA GLY A 365 44.71 -20.33 18.15
C GLY A 365 43.79 -19.84 17.02
N SER A 366 43.05 -18.77 17.25
CA SER A 366 41.99 -18.34 16.32
C SER A 366 42.39 -17.18 15.37
N GLU A 367 43.43 -16.42 15.66
CA GLU A 367 43.86 -15.28 14.82
C GLU A 367 44.25 -15.69 13.41
N THR A 368 44.97 -16.83 13.29
CA THR A 368 45.35 -17.34 11.96
C THR A 368 44.17 -17.92 11.18
N LEU A 369 43.29 -18.66 11.83
CA LEU A 369 42.13 -19.24 11.20
C LEU A 369 41.07 -18.14 10.85
N ALA A 370 40.85 -17.20 11.75
CA ALA A 370 39.96 -16.06 11.51
C ALA A 370 40.51 -15.14 10.38
N GLY A 371 41.83 -15.01 10.27
CA GLY A 371 42.49 -14.35 9.17
C GLY A 371 42.19 -15.03 7.83
N LEU A 372 42.42 -16.34 7.76
CA LEU A 372 42.17 -17.13 6.55
C LEU A 372 40.68 -17.13 6.12
N VAL A 373 39.77 -17.20 7.10
CA VAL A 373 38.30 -17.13 6.80
C VAL A 373 37.92 -15.76 6.27
N ARG A 374 38.48 -14.68 6.79
CA ARG A 374 38.21 -13.33 6.27
C ARG A 374 38.79 -13.15 4.90
N GLU A 375 40.03 -13.59 4.68
CA GLU A 375 40.66 -13.51 3.35
C GLU A 375 39.94 -14.41 2.33
N GLU A 376 39.54 -15.62 2.69
CA GLU A 376 38.73 -16.49 1.83
C GLU A 376 37.41 -15.84 1.46
N SER A 377 36.70 -15.25 2.42
CA SER A 377 35.44 -14.55 2.18
C SER A 377 35.63 -13.35 1.25
N GLN A 378 36.69 -12.58 1.45
CA GLN A 378 37.02 -11.45 0.57
C GLN A 378 37.34 -11.93 -0.85
N ARG A 379 38.17 -12.96 -1.01
CA ARG A 379 38.51 -13.50 -2.33
C ARG A 379 37.34 -14.19 -3.02
N ALA A 380 36.40 -14.76 -2.26
CA ALA A 380 35.16 -15.28 -2.80
C ALA A 380 34.28 -14.18 -3.38
N GLN A 381 34.21 -13.02 -2.72
CA GLN A 381 33.48 -11.86 -3.22
C GLN A 381 34.15 -11.27 -4.48
N GLU A 382 35.48 -11.19 -4.51
CA GLU A 382 36.23 -10.74 -5.69
C GLU A 382 36.01 -11.67 -6.89
N TYR A 383 36.02 -12.99 -6.67
CA TYR A 383 35.70 -13.96 -7.73
C TYR A 383 34.28 -13.83 -8.28
N GLU A 384 33.29 -13.69 -7.40
CA GLU A 384 31.89 -13.53 -7.88
C GLU A 384 31.69 -12.20 -8.61
N SER A 385 32.33 -11.12 -8.18
CA SER A 385 32.25 -9.85 -8.89
C SER A 385 32.91 -9.91 -10.28
N ALA A 386 34.09 -10.55 -10.40
CA ALA A 386 34.78 -10.75 -11.67
C ALA A 386 33.95 -11.63 -12.64
N ARG A 387 33.31 -12.69 -12.12
CA ARG A 387 32.42 -13.57 -12.86
C ARG A 387 31.18 -12.87 -13.40
N LEU A 388 30.58 -12.01 -12.55
CA LEU A 388 29.44 -11.20 -12.98
C LEU A 388 29.81 -10.24 -14.11
N GLU A 389 30.99 -9.65 -14.04
CA GLU A 389 31.47 -8.74 -15.08
C GLU A 389 31.73 -9.47 -16.40
N LEU A 390 32.35 -10.64 -16.35
CA LEU A 390 32.54 -11.50 -17.53
C LEU A 390 31.21 -11.86 -18.20
N ASN A 391 30.19 -12.22 -17.40
CA ASN A 391 28.87 -12.55 -17.92
C ASN A 391 28.20 -11.37 -18.63
N LYS A 392 28.30 -10.15 -18.06
CA LYS A 392 27.76 -8.93 -18.68
C LYS A 392 28.39 -8.67 -20.06
N VAL A 393 29.73 -8.75 -20.15
CA VAL A 393 30.44 -8.51 -21.40
C VAL A 393 30.13 -9.59 -22.44
N THR A 394 30.03 -10.85 -22.01
CA THR A 394 29.69 -11.97 -22.89
C THR A 394 28.27 -11.83 -23.45
N SER A 395 27.30 -11.41 -22.63
CA SER A 395 25.94 -11.10 -23.09
C SER A 395 25.94 -9.98 -24.13
N ALA A 396 26.65 -8.89 -23.87
CA ALA A 396 26.71 -7.75 -24.78
C ALA A 396 27.29 -8.12 -26.18
N ILE A 397 28.30 -9.00 -26.23
CA ILE A 397 28.84 -9.51 -27.49
C ILE A 397 27.81 -10.38 -28.23
N SER A 398 27.11 -11.25 -27.49
CA SER A 398 26.07 -12.11 -28.08
C SER A 398 24.95 -11.26 -28.68
N ASP A 399 24.50 -10.25 -27.97
CA ASP A 399 23.43 -9.34 -28.42
C ASP A 399 23.83 -8.57 -29.66
N ALA A 400 25.10 -8.07 -29.71
CA ALA A 400 25.62 -7.34 -30.85
C ALA A 400 25.72 -8.23 -32.10
N ARG A 401 26.09 -9.52 -31.97
CA ARG A 401 26.18 -10.48 -33.10
C ARG A 401 24.81 -10.91 -33.61
N SER A 402 23.86 -11.14 -32.69
CA SER A 402 22.50 -11.58 -33.07
C SER A 402 21.74 -10.53 -33.87
N LEU A 403 22.09 -9.25 -33.70
CA LEU A 403 21.49 -8.14 -34.44
C LEU A 403 21.75 -8.27 -35.96
N GLY A 404 22.96 -8.63 -36.35
CA GLY A 404 23.32 -8.82 -37.76
C GLY A 404 22.53 -9.95 -38.47
N GLU A 405 22.33 -11.07 -37.75
CA GLU A 405 21.51 -12.17 -38.28
C GLU A 405 20.03 -11.78 -38.41
N THR A 406 19.55 -11.01 -37.47
CA THR A 406 18.17 -10.52 -37.47
C THR A 406 17.90 -9.58 -38.65
N LEU A 407 18.84 -8.66 -38.93
CA LEU A 407 18.77 -7.76 -40.10
C LEU A 407 18.86 -8.51 -41.42
N GLY A 408 19.62 -9.61 -41.48
CA GLY A 408 19.65 -10.50 -42.65
C GLY A 408 18.27 -11.12 -42.92
N LYS A 409 17.68 -11.76 -41.93
CA LYS A 409 16.33 -12.36 -42.03
C LYS A 409 15.24 -11.35 -42.38
N LEU A 410 15.36 -10.14 -41.88
CA LEU A 410 14.43 -9.06 -42.18
C LEU A 410 14.58 -8.61 -43.67
N SER A 411 15.80 -8.56 -44.17
CA SER A 411 16.09 -8.26 -45.59
C SER A 411 15.41 -9.26 -46.54
N ASP A 412 15.58 -10.56 -46.26
CA ASP A 412 15.01 -11.64 -47.05
C ASP A 412 13.44 -11.62 -47.00
N ALA A 413 12.92 -11.30 -45.84
CA ALA A 413 11.46 -11.16 -45.68
C ALA A 413 10.90 -10.01 -46.50
N LEU A 414 11.56 -8.85 -46.49
CA LEU A 414 11.17 -7.69 -47.27
C LEU A 414 11.28 -7.95 -48.80
N GLU A 415 12.28 -8.69 -49.24
CA GLU A 415 12.45 -9.06 -50.66
C GLU A 415 11.30 -9.96 -51.14
N LYS A 416 10.93 -10.94 -50.34
CA LYS A 416 9.75 -11.79 -50.65
C LYS A 416 8.43 -10.99 -50.64
N GLU A 417 8.31 -10.00 -49.77
CA GLU A 417 7.14 -9.11 -49.74
C GLU A 417 7.07 -8.23 -51.02
N ALA A 418 8.20 -7.66 -51.44
CA ALA A 418 8.29 -6.89 -52.67
C ALA A 418 7.97 -7.74 -53.93
N GLN A 419 8.47 -8.95 -54.00
CA GLN A 419 8.19 -9.89 -55.10
C GLN A 419 6.70 -10.23 -55.23
N LYS A 420 5.99 -10.42 -54.13
CA LYS A 420 4.54 -10.71 -54.13
C LYS A 420 3.70 -9.61 -54.80
N ILE A 421 4.12 -8.36 -54.74
CA ILE A 421 3.45 -7.22 -55.34
C ILE A 421 4.03 -6.80 -56.68
N GLY A 422 4.96 -7.58 -57.23
CA GLY A 422 5.60 -7.32 -58.50
C GLY A 422 6.54 -6.10 -58.52
N ALA A 423 7.07 -5.71 -57.36
CA ALA A 423 8.03 -4.61 -57.20
C ALA A 423 9.47 -5.14 -57.00
N ARG A 424 10.46 -4.34 -57.39
CA ARG A 424 11.85 -4.58 -57.04
C ARG A 424 12.19 -3.85 -55.74
N LEU A 425 12.92 -4.50 -54.86
CA LEU A 425 13.29 -3.93 -53.54
C LEU A 425 14.53 -3.01 -53.66
N ASP A 426 14.47 -2.03 -54.55
CA ASP A 426 15.42 -0.91 -54.63
C ASP A 426 14.70 0.43 -54.50
N VAL A 427 15.31 1.40 -53.85
CA VAL A 427 14.70 2.68 -53.51
C VAL A 427 14.25 3.46 -54.76
N THR A 428 15.01 3.40 -55.86
CA THR A 428 14.69 4.08 -57.10
C THR A 428 13.47 3.48 -57.78
N SER A 429 13.43 2.15 -57.94
CA SER A 429 12.29 1.44 -58.51
C SER A 429 10.98 1.61 -57.71
N LEU A 430 11.09 1.60 -56.39
CA LEU A 430 9.95 1.88 -55.50
C LEU A 430 9.47 3.31 -55.61
N THR A 431 10.37 4.29 -55.74
CA THR A 431 10.05 5.68 -55.90
C THR A 431 9.33 5.94 -57.25
N ASP A 432 9.84 5.36 -58.35
CA ASP A 432 9.26 5.41 -59.67
C ASP A 432 7.86 4.73 -59.72
N GLY A 433 7.74 3.60 -59.02
CA GLY A 433 6.44 2.90 -58.90
C GLY A 433 5.39 3.75 -58.16
N ILE A 434 5.79 4.45 -57.10
CA ILE A 434 4.91 5.40 -56.37
C ILE A 434 4.50 6.57 -57.25
N ALA A 435 5.46 7.13 -58.03
CA ALA A 435 5.18 8.25 -58.97
C ALA A 435 4.20 7.87 -60.06
N LYS A 436 4.37 6.71 -60.70
CA LYS A 436 3.47 6.21 -61.76
C LYS A 436 2.08 5.93 -61.22
N ALA A 437 1.96 5.31 -60.06
CA ALA A 437 0.66 5.08 -59.43
C ALA A 437 -0.04 6.43 -59.02
N GLY A 438 0.73 7.43 -58.61
CA GLY A 438 0.27 8.76 -58.36
C GLY A 438 -0.32 9.47 -59.59
N ALA A 439 0.38 9.40 -60.73
CA ALA A 439 -0.11 9.95 -62.01
C ALA A 439 -1.41 9.28 -62.48
N ASN A 440 -1.54 7.96 -62.30
CA ASN A 440 -2.75 7.23 -62.61
C ASN A 440 -3.92 7.67 -61.70
N VAL A 441 -3.68 7.87 -60.41
CA VAL A 441 -4.70 8.40 -59.49
C VAL A 441 -5.20 9.81 -59.91
N THR A 442 -4.28 10.63 -60.44
CA THR A 442 -4.66 11.99 -60.91
C THR A 442 -5.59 11.91 -62.08
N ALA A 443 -5.29 11.11 -63.11
CA ALA A 443 -6.15 10.93 -64.32
C ALA A 443 -7.53 10.34 -63.97
N LEU A 444 -7.56 9.31 -63.08
CA LEU A 444 -8.81 8.73 -62.61
C LEU A 444 -9.67 9.71 -61.78
N ASN A 445 -9.05 10.62 -61.01
CA ASN A 445 -9.73 11.66 -60.29
C ASN A 445 -10.34 12.72 -61.25
N GLU A 446 -9.70 13.00 -62.37
CA GLU A 446 -10.27 13.87 -63.40
C GLU A 446 -11.54 13.25 -63.99
N ASP A 447 -11.49 11.95 -64.35
CA ASP A 447 -12.68 11.22 -64.81
C ASP A 447 -13.79 11.19 -63.78
N LEU A 448 -13.43 10.93 -62.51
CA LEU A 448 -14.37 10.92 -61.38
C LEU A 448 -15.03 12.30 -61.19
N THR A 449 -14.26 13.40 -61.37
CA THR A 449 -14.81 14.78 -61.26
C THR A 449 -15.88 15.08 -62.30
N VAL A 450 -15.75 14.53 -63.47
CA VAL A 450 -16.80 14.70 -64.56
C VAL A 450 -18.06 13.94 -64.17
N VAL A 451 -17.96 12.73 -63.68
CA VAL A 451 -19.10 11.93 -63.21
C VAL A 451 -19.76 12.56 -61.99
N GLU A 452 -18.91 12.97 -61.03
CA GLU A 452 -19.36 13.66 -59.82
C GLU A 452 -20.01 15.00 -60.10
N ALA A 453 -19.52 15.75 -61.09
CA ALA A 453 -20.14 17.01 -61.50
C ALA A 453 -21.58 16.82 -61.96
N TYR A 454 -21.82 15.81 -62.75
CA TYR A 454 -23.17 15.50 -63.24
C TYR A 454 -24.05 14.90 -62.14
N ALA A 455 -23.53 14.00 -61.33
CA ALA A 455 -24.20 13.44 -60.16
C ALA A 455 -24.48 14.50 -59.06
N ALA A 456 -23.59 15.48 -58.96
CA ALA A 456 -23.68 16.54 -57.96
C ALA A 456 -24.94 17.40 -58.11
N ILE A 457 -25.53 17.47 -59.26
CA ILE A 457 -26.80 18.20 -59.48
C ILE A 457 -27.89 17.65 -58.55
N HIS A 458 -28.04 16.33 -58.48
CA HIS A 458 -29.02 15.68 -57.61
C HIS A 458 -28.52 15.60 -56.12
N ARG A 459 -27.21 15.51 -55.92
CA ARG A 459 -26.61 15.35 -54.60
C ARG A 459 -26.54 16.63 -53.78
N VAL A 460 -26.60 17.81 -54.39
CA VAL A 460 -26.56 19.11 -53.67
C VAL A 460 -27.70 19.23 -52.66
N THR A 461 -28.90 18.75 -53.01
CA THR A 461 -30.06 18.79 -52.12
C THR A 461 -29.86 17.87 -50.92
N GLU A 462 -29.40 16.63 -51.16
CA GLU A 462 -29.11 15.63 -50.08
C GLU A 462 -28.02 16.11 -49.15
N LEU A 463 -26.91 16.64 -49.70
CA LEU A 463 -25.81 17.19 -48.92
C LEU A 463 -26.20 18.40 -48.08
N THR A 464 -27.17 19.18 -48.55
CA THR A 464 -27.71 20.32 -47.80
C THR A 464 -28.45 19.84 -46.54
N GLU A 465 -29.29 18.81 -46.67
CA GLU A 465 -30.00 18.24 -45.52
C GLU A 465 -29.02 17.50 -44.55
N LEU A 466 -28.03 16.80 -45.09
CA LEU A 466 -26.97 16.18 -44.25
C LEU A 466 -26.18 17.22 -43.46
N LEU A 467 -25.80 18.34 -44.10
CA LEU A 467 -25.10 19.42 -43.42
C LEU A 467 -25.96 20.01 -42.29
N LYS A 468 -27.26 20.23 -42.55
CA LYS A 468 -28.18 20.71 -41.52
C LYS A 468 -28.26 19.75 -40.32
N GLY A 469 -28.34 18.44 -40.58
CA GLY A 469 -28.30 17.41 -39.52
C GLY A 469 -26.98 17.40 -38.75
N ALA A 470 -25.86 17.53 -39.47
CA ALA A 470 -24.53 17.61 -38.83
C ALA A 470 -24.40 18.87 -37.94
N GLN A 471 -24.89 20.01 -38.38
CA GLN A 471 -24.92 21.26 -37.63
C GLN A 471 -25.73 21.12 -36.33
N GLN A 472 -26.93 20.53 -36.40
CA GLN A 472 -27.77 20.28 -35.23
C GLN A 472 -27.08 19.36 -34.26
N SER A 473 -26.40 18.31 -34.76
CA SER A 473 -25.64 17.37 -33.93
C SER A 473 -24.44 18.04 -33.25
N ALA A 474 -23.72 18.91 -33.95
CA ALA A 474 -22.60 19.68 -33.40
C ALA A 474 -23.07 20.66 -32.32
N GLU A 475 -24.17 21.37 -32.55
CA GLU A 475 -24.77 22.28 -31.57
C GLU A 475 -25.23 21.54 -30.31
N SER A 476 -25.79 20.34 -30.44
CA SER A 476 -26.16 19.49 -29.31
C SER A 476 -24.91 19.06 -28.50
N ALA A 477 -23.83 18.64 -29.19
CA ALA A 477 -22.58 18.28 -28.56
C ALA A 477 -21.91 19.46 -27.85
N GLU A 478 -21.97 20.67 -28.42
CA GLU A 478 -21.48 21.90 -27.81
C GLU A 478 -22.23 22.24 -26.51
N LYS A 479 -23.58 22.17 -26.55
CA LYS A 479 -24.39 22.34 -25.34
C LYS A 479 -24.06 21.32 -24.25
N HIS A 480 -23.87 20.09 -24.67
CA HIS A 480 -23.47 19.02 -23.72
C HIS A 480 -22.09 19.31 -23.10
N LEU A 481 -21.08 19.64 -23.91
CA LEU A 481 -19.74 20.00 -23.43
C LEU A 481 -19.80 21.22 -22.50
N SER A 482 -20.55 22.27 -22.86
CA SER A 482 -20.68 23.46 -22.02
C SER A 482 -21.34 23.18 -20.67
N THR A 483 -22.25 22.21 -20.62
CA THR A 483 -22.88 21.76 -19.38
C THR A 483 -21.87 21.01 -18.48
N ILE A 484 -21.09 20.13 -19.09
CA ILE A 484 -20.04 19.38 -18.36
C ILE A 484 -18.94 20.33 -17.82
N LEU A 485 -18.52 21.31 -18.63
CA LEU A 485 -17.54 22.32 -18.22
C LEU A 485 -18.02 23.12 -17.01
N ARG A 486 -19.28 23.52 -16.98
CA ARG A 486 -19.90 24.22 -15.84
C ARG A 486 -19.97 23.29 -14.64
N ALA A 487 -20.47 22.06 -14.81
CA ALA A 487 -20.54 21.07 -13.73
C ALA A 487 -19.15 20.79 -13.13
N ARG A 488 -18.13 20.64 -13.97
CA ARG A 488 -16.75 20.46 -13.52
C ARG A 488 -16.24 21.65 -12.71
N ALA A 489 -16.45 22.88 -13.20
CA ALA A 489 -16.03 24.08 -12.50
C ALA A 489 -16.67 24.17 -11.11
N THR A 490 -17.99 24.00 -11.03
CA THR A 490 -18.71 24.00 -9.73
C THR A 490 -18.24 22.86 -8.82
N THR A 491 -18.06 21.65 -9.36
CA THR A 491 -17.58 20.50 -8.56
C THR A 491 -16.16 20.73 -8.07
N GLN A 492 -15.28 21.35 -8.85
CA GLN A 492 -13.94 21.70 -8.42
C GLN A 492 -13.97 22.72 -7.28
N GLU A 493 -14.82 23.75 -7.36
CA GLU A 493 -15.02 24.72 -6.27
C GLU A 493 -15.52 24.04 -4.99
N VAL A 494 -16.46 23.08 -5.12
CA VAL A 494 -16.98 22.30 -3.99
C VAL A 494 -15.86 21.42 -3.39
N ALA A 495 -15.06 20.75 -4.23
CA ALA A 495 -13.95 19.92 -3.77
C ALA A 495 -12.89 20.75 -3.02
N ASP A 496 -12.55 21.93 -3.56
CA ASP A 496 -11.60 22.85 -2.93
C ASP A 496 -12.17 23.43 -1.61
N ALA A 497 -13.45 23.71 -1.56
CA ALA A 497 -14.13 24.13 -0.32
C ALA A 497 -14.18 22.99 0.70
N ALA A 498 -14.56 21.77 0.30
CA ALA A 498 -14.58 20.59 1.15
C ALA A 498 -13.20 20.32 1.75
N LYS A 499 -12.13 20.44 0.94
CA LYS A 499 -10.76 20.30 1.39
C LYS A 499 -10.36 21.36 2.43
N ARG A 500 -10.68 22.63 2.18
CA ARG A 500 -10.41 23.70 3.15
C ARG A 500 -11.14 23.46 4.46
N VAL A 501 -12.44 23.17 4.39
CA VAL A 501 -13.28 22.92 5.58
C VAL A 501 -12.81 21.67 6.32
N SER A 502 -12.51 20.58 5.63
CA SER A 502 -11.98 19.36 6.24
C SER A 502 -10.68 19.63 7.02
N ASN A 503 -9.74 20.35 6.40
CA ASN A 503 -8.50 20.73 7.06
C ASN A 503 -8.72 21.66 8.27
N GLU A 504 -9.66 22.57 8.18
CA GLU A 504 -10.02 23.47 9.29
C GLU A 504 -10.62 22.70 10.46
N ILE A 505 -11.58 21.81 10.20
CA ILE A 505 -12.17 20.93 11.22
C ILE A 505 -11.12 20.08 11.92
N VAL A 506 -10.19 19.51 11.17
CA VAL A 506 -9.08 18.72 11.74
C VAL A 506 -8.19 19.60 12.63
N ARG A 507 -7.85 20.80 12.18
CA ARG A 507 -7.03 21.75 12.95
C ARG A 507 -7.74 22.19 14.24
N GLU A 508 -9.01 22.56 14.15
CA GLU A 508 -9.81 22.94 15.31
C GLU A 508 -9.93 21.78 16.31
N ARG A 509 -10.17 20.56 15.83
CA ARG A 509 -10.27 19.40 16.71
C ARG A 509 -8.94 19.10 17.41
N LEU A 510 -7.83 19.17 16.69
CA LEU A 510 -6.49 19.00 17.28
C LEU A 510 -6.15 20.13 18.25
N ALA A 511 -6.51 21.37 17.94
CA ALA A 511 -6.34 22.51 18.85
C ALA A 511 -7.15 22.33 20.14
N TYR A 512 -8.40 21.81 20.03
CA TYR A 512 -9.22 21.47 21.18
C TYR A 512 -8.58 20.37 22.06
N LEU A 513 -7.96 19.39 21.46
CA LEU A 513 -7.31 18.29 22.18
C LEU A 513 -5.96 18.69 22.81
N LYS A 514 -5.29 19.70 22.24
CA LYS A 514 -3.92 20.08 22.59
C LYS A 514 -3.70 20.34 24.08
N PRO A 515 -4.54 21.12 24.81
CA PRO A 515 -4.29 21.39 26.23
C PRO A 515 -4.26 20.13 27.10
N LEU A 516 -5.24 19.23 26.90
CA LEU A 516 -5.30 17.96 27.62
C LEU A 516 -4.15 17.04 27.22
N PHE A 517 -3.77 17.05 25.93
CA PHE A 517 -2.65 16.28 25.44
C PHE A 517 -1.33 16.71 26.11
N LEU A 518 -1.09 18.01 26.20
CA LEU A 518 0.10 18.54 26.86
C LEU A 518 0.13 18.19 28.36
N GLU A 519 -1.01 18.27 29.03
CA GLU A 519 -1.12 17.87 30.44
C GLU A 519 -0.81 16.38 30.62
N LEU A 520 -1.34 15.51 29.76
CA LEU A 520 -1.06 14.08 29.83
C LEU A 520 0.40 13.78 29.45
N CYS A 521 0.98 14.49 28.50
CA CYS A 521 2.40 14.39 28.21
C CYS A 521 3.28 14.80 29.39
N ASP A 522 2.94 15.88 30.12
CA ASP A 522 3.66 16.28 31.33
C ASP A 522 3.57 15.21 32.42
N ARG A 523 2.41 14.58 32.59
CA ARG A 523 2.21 13.48 33.55
C ARG A 523 2.95 12.21 33.19
N ILE A 524 2.89 11.77 31.93
CA ILE A 524 3.55 10.52 31.43
C ILE A 524 5.04 10.76 31.19
N ARG A 525 5.45 12.00 30.96
CA ARG A 525 6.81 12.45 30.71
C ARG A 525 7.53 11.64 29.62
N PRO A 526 7.09 11.76 28.37
CA PRO A 526 7.80 11.13 27.24
C PRO A 526 9.26 11.58 27.16
N HIS A 527 9.52 12.87 27.46
CA HIS A 527 10.88 13.40 27.55
C HIS A 527 10.96 14.56 28.56
N SER A 528 12.02 14.59 29.39
CA SER A 528 12.21 15.61 30.42
C SER A 528 12.58 16.99 29.88
N GLU A 529 13.31 17.02 28.75
CA GLU A 529 13.86 18.25 28.17
C GLU A 529 12.98 18.89 27.11
N TRP A 530 11.96 18.16 26.63
CA TRP A 530 11.07 18.62 25.55
C TRP A 530 9.60 18.55 25.97
N PRO A 531 9.13 19.46 26.81
CA PRO A 531 7.74 19.49 27.28
C PRO A 531 6.79 20.04 26.19
N ASP A 532 7.28 20.92 25.30
CA ASP A 532 6.47 21.55 24.27
C ASP A 532 6.36 20.65 23.06
N ILE A 533 5.20 20.02 22.91
CA ILE A 533 4.86 19.14 21.78
C ILE A 533 3.72 19.79 21.01
N ASP A 534 3.84 19.88 19.71
CA ASP A 534 2.80 20.44 18.84
C ASP A 534 2.37 19.47 17.76
N PHE A 535 1.18 19.72 17.20
CA PHE A 535 0.65 19.03 16.04
C PHE A 535 0.93 19.89 14.79
N LEU A 536 1.58 19.30 13.81
CA LEU A 536 1.83 19.96 12.55
C LEU A 536 1.15 19.20 11.42
N LEU A 537 0.12 19.82 10.84
CA LEU A 537 -0.50 19.38 9.60
C LEU A 537 0.27 19.96 8.42
N ARG A 538 0.83 19.10 7.59
CA ARG A 538 1.55 19.45 6.36
C ARG A 538 0.86 18.84 5.15
N GLY A 539 1.10 19.44 3.99
CA GLY A 539 0.68 18.92 2.69
C GLY A 539 -0.71 19.39 2.25
N ASP A 540 -0.75 20.15 1.15
CA ASP A 540 -2.02 20.62 0.57
C ASP A 540 -2.70 19.56 -0.29
N VAL A 541 -1.92 18.66 -0.90
CA VAL A 541 -2.43 17.59 -1.77
C VAL A 541 -2.60 16.26 -1.03
N ARG A 542 -1.69 15.99 -0.08
CA ARG A 542 -1.70 14.78 0.76
C ARG A 542 -1.41 15.21 2.18
N PRO A 543 -2.45 15.45 3.01
CA PRO A 543 -2.24 15.86 4.37
C PRO A 543 -1.58 14.73 5.18
N PHE A 544 -0.65 15.09 6.03
CA PHE A 544 0.00 14.21 6.99
C PHE A 544 0.20 14.93 8.32
N LEU A 545 0.13 14.16 9.40
CA LEU A 545 0.29 14.66 10.75
C LEU A 545 1.66 14.29 11.29
N SER A 546 2.40 15.31 11.71
CA SER A 546 3.63 15.14 12.46
C SER A 546 3.48 15.72 13.86
N PHE A 547 4.01 15.01 14.86
CA PHE A 547 4.32 15.62 16.14
C PHE A 547 5.62 16.42 16.00
N MET A 548 5.66 17.59 16.61
CA MET A 548 6.84 18.46 16.62
C MET A 548 7.21 18.80 18.05
N ILE A 549 8.49 18.91 18.32
CA ILE A 549 9.04 19.29 19.62
C ILE A 549 9.94 20.52 19.45
N GLY A 550 9.96 21.39 20.46
CA GLY A 550 10.71 22.63 20.38
C GLY A 550 10.30 23.47 19.18
N GLU A 551 11.26 24.14 18.53
CA GLU A 551 10.97 25.06 17.44
C GLU A 551 10.50 24.38 16.13
N SER A 552 10.87 23.13 15.85
CA SER A 552 10.39 22.37 14.66
C SER A 552 11.04 20.99 14.51
N MET A 553 11.51 20.36 15.58
CA MET A 553 12.17 19.06 15.50
C MET A 553 11.15 17.92 15.48
N ASN A 554 11.46 16.89 14.68
CA ASN A 554 10.65 15.68 14.65
C ASN A 554 11.07 14.72 15.77
N PRO A 555 10.14 14.30 16.66
CA PRO A 555 10.42 13.39 17.76
C PRO A 555 11.07 12.06 17.33
N ARG A 556 10.87 11.64 16.09
CA ARG A 556 11.48 10.42 15.53
C ARG A 556 13.00 10.39 15.66
N PHE A 557 13.65 11.53 15.55
CA PHE A 557 15.12 11.64 15.57
C PHE A 557 15.69 11.97 16.96
N VAL A 558 14.83 12.36 17.89
CA VAL A 558 15.25 12.81 19.23
C VAL A 558 14.79 11.82 20.31
N PHE A 559 13.57 11.28 20.18
CA PHE A 559 12.98 10.41 21.18
C PHE A 559 13.41 8.93 20.98
N SER A 560 13.67 8.24 22.07
CA SER A 560 13.78 6.78 22.08
C SER A 560 12.45 6.12 21.70
N SER A 561 12.47 4.81 21.38
CA SER A 561 11.24 4.06 21.06
C SER A 561 10.21 4.12 22.19
N GLY A 562 10.63 3.95 23.46
CA GLY A 562 9.76 4.07 24.62
C GLY A 562 9.16 5.47 24.79
N GLN A 563 9.94 6.54 24.52
CA GLN A 563 9.45 7.91 24.55
C GLN A 563 8.40 8.19 23.46
N ARG A 564 8.63 7.67 22.26
CA ARG A 564 7.66 7.80 21.17
C ARG A 564 6.35 7.05 21.46
N ARG A 565 6.44 5.88 22.12
CA ARG A 565 5.26 5.14 22.59
C ARG A 565 4.52 5.88 23.69
N ALA A 566 5.23 6.47 24.66
CA ALA A 566 4.63 7.30 25.68
C ALA A 566 3.86 8.50 25.08
N LEU A 567 4.38 9.10 24.02
CA LEU A 567 3.72 10.16 23.26
C LEU A 567 2.42 9.67 22.59
N GLY A 568 2.49 8.50 21.92
CA GLY A 568 1.30 7.89 21.32
C GLY A 568 0.23 7.52 22.33
N LEU A 569 0.64 7.01 23.48
CA LEU A 569 -0.26 6.69 24.59
C LEU A 569 -0.93 7.94 25.15
N ALA A 570 -0.18 9.03 25.39
CA ALA A 570 -0.73 10.31 25.85
C ALA A 570 -1.79 10.84 24.87
N PHE A 571 -1.57 10.69 23.57
CA PHE A 571 -2.55 11.09 22.56
C PHE A 571 -3.83 10.24 22.63
N LEU A 572 -3.73 8.91 22.73
CA LEU A 572 -4.90 8.02 22.83
C LEU A 572 -5.71 8.30 24.10
N LEU A 573 -5.06 8.52 25.23
CA LEU A 573 -5.71 8.91 26.48
C LEU A 573 -6.41 10.26 26.35
N THR A 574 -5.82 11.22 25.65
CA THR A 574 -6.43 12.51 25.36
C THR A 574 -7.74 12.34 24.58
N VAL A 575 -7.69 11.56 23.51
CA VAL A 575 -8.88 11.30 22.70
C VAL A 575 -9.93 10.54 23.50
N HIS A 576 -9.53 9.55 24.27
CA HIS A 576 -10.43 8.82 25.17
C HIS A 576 -11.19 9.76 26.12
N MET A 577 -10.49 10.69 26.75
CA MET A 577 -11.08 11.63 27.71
C MET A 577 -11.98 12.68 27.05
N SER A 578 -11.76 13.00 25.78
CA SER A 578 -12.48 14.09 25.08
C SER A 578 -13.71 13.62 24.28
N ARG A 579 -14.14 12.36 24.44
CA ARG A 579 -15.32 11.79 23.75
C ARG A 579 -16.63 12.14 24.45
N GLY A 580 -17.11 13.36 24.32
CA GLY A 580 -18.40 13.81 24.94
C GLY A 580 -19.65 13.06 24.43
N TRP A 581 -19.55 12.34 23.32
CA TRP A 581 -20.61 11.51 22.74
C TRP A 581 -20.68 10.10 23.33
N CYS A 582 -19.63 9.65 24.00
CA CYS A 582 -19.49 8.28 24.50
C CYS A 582 -19.98 8.19 25.96
N LYS A 583 -20.90 7.27 26.22
CA LYS A 583 -21.38 6.98 27.57
C LYS A 583 -20.49 5.99 28.31
N LEU A 584 -19.69 5.20 27.59
CA LEU A 584 -18.80 4.22 28.21
C LEU A 584 -17.56 4.90 28.79
N GLU A 585 -17.46 4.84 30.09
CA GLU A 585 -16.38 5.46 30.88
C GLU A 585 -15.23 4.49 31.17
N THR A 586 -15.23 3.35 30.56
CA THR A 586 -14.20 2.32 30.72
C THR A 586 -13.03 2.58 29.77
N LEU A 587 -11.82 2.49 30.31
CA LEU A 587 -10.56 2.44 29.59
C LEU A 587 -9.96 1.04 29.75
N VAL A 588 -9.69 0.38 28.63
CA VAL A 588 -9.08 -0.95 28.57
C VAL A 588 -7.65 -0.81 28.02
N LEU A 589 -6.69 -1.32 28.75
CA LEU A 589 -5.27 -1.26 28.40
C LEU A 589 -4.72 -2.69 28.30
N ASP A 590 -4.33 -3.08 27.08
CA ASP A 590 -3.75 -4.39 26.83
C ASP A 590 -2.22 -4.29 26.83
N ASP A 591 -1.63 -4.63 27.98
CA ASP A 591 -0.20 -4.63 28.26
C ASP A 591 0.51 -3.31 27.86
N PRO A 592 0.04 -2.15 28.37
CA PRO A 592 0.46 -0.84 27.87
C PRO A 592 1.90 -0.47 28.21
N ILE A 593 2.59 -1.29 28.98
CA ILE A 593 3.94 -1.03 29.51
C ILE A 593 4.99 -1.91 28.81
N GLN A 594 4.58 -2.77 27.91
CA GLN A 594 5.51 -3.54 27.10
C GLN A 594 6.44 -2.56 26.33
N HIS A 595 7.74 -2.67 26.54
CA HIS A 595 8.77 -1.78 25.97
C HIS A 595 8.85 -0.34 26.55
N VAL A 596 8.25 -0.09 27.70
CA VAL A 596 8.38 1.17 28.47
C VAL A 596 9.30 0.92 29.66
N ASP A 597 10.18 1.86 29.98
CA ASP A 597 11.06 1.74 31.16
C ASP A 597 10.28 1.90 32.46
N ASP A 598 10.86 1.40 33.55
CA ASP A 598 10.25 1.39 34.87
C ASP A 598 9.82 2.79 35.36
N TYR A 599 10.58 3.83 34.99
CA TYR A 599 10.28 5.20 35.38
C TYR A 599 8.99 5.70 34.73
N ARG A 600 8.82 5.46 33.42
CA ARG A 600 7.59 5.82 32.71
C ARG A 600 6.41 4.93 33.08
N ALA A 601 6.68 3.67 33.44
CA ALA A 601 5.66 2.78 33.97
C ALA A 601 5.04 3.37 35.25
N LEU A 602 5.84 3.92 36.17
CA LEU A 602 5.34 4.61 37.37
C LEU A 602 4.50 5.83 36.99
N HIS A 603 4.95 6.67 36.06
CA HIS A 603 4.20 7.84 35.61
C HIS A 603 2.86 7.47 34.96
N LEU A 604 2.84 6.38 34.17
CA LEU A 604 1.60 5.85 33.62
C LEU A 604 0.65 5.40 34.75
N VAL A 605 1.13 4.63 35.72
CA VAL A 605 0.31 4.18 36.85
C VAL A 605 -0.31 5.36 37.61
N GLU A 606 0.45 6.42 37.87
CA GLU A 606 -0.06 7.65 38.50
C GLU A 606 -1.07 8.37 37.61
N THR A 607 -0.84 8.41 36.30
CA THR A 607 -1.79 8.97 35.33
C THR A 607 -3.09 8.18 35.34
N LEU A 608 -3.04 6.85 35.32
CA LEU A 608 -4.23 6.00 35.40
C LEU A 608 -4.98 6.18 36.72
N ALA A 609 -4.25 6.34 37.83
CA ALA A 609 -4.88 6.68 39.12
C ALA A 609 -5.60 8.03 39.05
N GLY A 610 -5.03 9.03 38.38
CA GLY A 610 -5.69 10.29 38.11
C GLY A 610 -6.96 10.14 37.27
N LEU A 611 -6.90 9.38 36.17
CA LEU A 611 -8.06 9.11 35.31
C LEU A 611 -9.17 8.37 36.07
N ARG A 612 -8.82 7.44 36.92
CA ARG A 612 -9.77 6.76 37.81
C ARG A 612 -10.44 7.72 38.75
N MET A 613 -9.71 8.67 39.34
CA MET A 613 -10.29 9.71 40.23
C MET A 613 -11.26 10.65 39.48
N LEU A 614 -11.11 10.78 38.17
CA LEU A 614 -12.04 11.47 37.28
C LEU A 614 -13.26 10.61 36.86
N GLY A 615 -13.49 9.46 37.52
CA GLY A 615 -14.64 8.59 37.30
C GLY A 615 -14.43 7.48 36.26
N ARG A 616 -13.27 7.41 35.60
CA ARG A 616 -12.99 6.35 34.60
C ARG A 616 -12.79 5.00 35.27
N GLN A 617 -13.45 3.97 34.75
CA GLN A 617 -13.15 2.59 35.09
C GLN A 617 -11.92 2.15 34.32
N ILE A 618 -10.94 1.58 34.99
CA ILE A 618 -9.68 1.11 34.37
C ILE A 618 -9.65 -0.42 34.35
N ILE A 619 -9.57 -1.00 33.17
CA ILE A 619 -9.26 -2.43 32.99
C ILE A 619 -7.86 -2.52 32.37
N CYS A 620 -6.93 -3.11 33.10
CA CYS A 620 -5.53 -3.18 32.64
C CYS A 620 -5.03 -4.62 32.70
N THR A 621 -4.53 -5.12 31.58
CA THR A 621 -3.83 -6.40 31.53
C THR A 621 -2.32 -6.18 31.68
N VAL A 622 -1.65 -7.03 32.43
CA VAL A 622 -0.19 -6.96 32.64
C VAL A 622 0.40 -8.35 32.75
N GLU A 623 1.67 -8.48 32.38
CA GLU A 623 2.40 -9.72 32.52
C GLU A 623 3.09 -9.84 33.88
N ASP A 624 3.65 -8.74 34.37
CA ASP A 624 4.43 -8.70 35.62
C ASP A 624 3.53 -8.62 36.87
N PRO A 625 3.60 -9.59 37.77
CA PRO A 625 2.87 -9.56 39.03
C PRO A 625 3.21 -8.37 39.93
N ALA A 626 4.48 -7.89 39.91
CA ALA A 626 4.89 -6.73 40.71
C ALA A 626 4.22 -5.45 40.21
N LEU A 627 4.11 -5.31 38.91
CA LEU A 627 3.36 -4.22 38.30
C LEU A 627 1.86 -4.31 38.59
N ALA A 628 1.27 -5.52 38.56
CA ALA A 628 -0.11 -5.74 38.95
C ALA A 628 -0.35 -5.31 40.42
N ASP A 629 0.56 -5.63 41.32
CA ASP A 629 0.49 -5.18 42.73
C ASP A 629 0.62 -3.67 42.84
N LEU A 630 1.52 -3.05 42.08
CA LEU A 630 1.69 -1.61 42.05
C LEU A 630 0.40 -0.90 41.56
N LEU A 631 -0.20 -1.38 40.44
CA LEU A 631 -1.47 -0.87 39.95
C LEU A 631 -2.57 -0.97 41.00
N CYS A 632 -2.74 -2.13 41.63
CA CYS A 632 -3.73 -2.32 42.69
C CYS A 632 -3.55 -1.36 43.87
N ARG A 633 -2.29 -1.09 44.29
CA ARG A 633 -1.98 -0.16 45.37
C ARG A 633 -2.24 1.31 44.98
N ARG A 634 -2.03 1.68 43.71
CA ARG A 634 -2.13 3.07 43.26
C ARG A 634 -3.52 3.43 42.80
N LEU A 635 -4.21 2.52 42.10
CA LEU A 635 -5.60 2.77 41.64
C LEU A 635 -6.58 2.84 42.77
N ARG A 636 -6.40 2.11 43.85
CA ARG A 636 -7.15 2.13 45.10
C ARG A 636 -8.67 1.98 44.93
N SER A 637 -9.31 1.25 45.80
CA SER A 637 -10.75 1.21 45.95
C SER A 637 -11.24 2.31 46.92
N SER A 638 -12.50 2.67 46.82
CA SER A 638 -13.17 3.59 47.79
C SER A 638 -14.41 2.90 48.38
N ALA A 639 -15.07 3.56 49.31
CA ALA A 639 -16.31 3.03 49.93
C ALA A 639 -17.43 2.80 48.90
N ASN A 640 -17.43 3.55 47.78
CA ASN A 640 -18.48 3.54 46.78
C ASN A 640 -18.13 2.79 45.50
N ASP A 641 -16.89 2.27 45.40
CA ASP A 641 -16.41 1.57 44.21
C ASP A 641 -15.49 0.38 44.56
N THR A 642 -15.35 -0.54 43.62
CA THR A 642 -14.59 -1.78 43.83
C THR A 642 -13.43 -1.88 42.86
N GLY A 643 -12.30 -2.28 43.38
CA GLY A 643 -11.12 -2.72 42.56
C GLY A 643 -11.04 -4.24 42.57
N MET A 644 -10.67 -4.81 41.48
CA MET A 644 -10.49 -6.25 41.30
C MET A 644 -9.08 -6.58 40.82
N ARG A 645 -8.51 -7.64 41.35
CA ARG A 645 -7.34 -8.30 40.76
C ARG A 645 -7.71 -9.70 40.34
N ILE A 646 -7.37 -10.08 39.12
CA ILE A 646 -7.62 -11.38 38.51
C ILE A 646 -6.30 -11.90 37.98
N ASP A 647 -5.87 -13.03 38.50
CA ASP A 647 -4.68 -13.72 38.00
C ASP A 647 -5.12 -14.86 37.08
N LEU A 648 -4.59 -14.87 35.87
CA LEU A 648 -4.92 -15.86 34.83
C LEU A 648 -3.84 -16.93 34.74
N TRP A 649 -4.28 -18.14 34.52
CA TRP A 649 -3.44 -19.30 34.26
C TRP A 649 -3.88 -20.02 33.01
N TYR A 650 -2.94 -20.61 32.30
CA TYR A 650 -3.22 -21.50 31.19
C TYR A 650 -2.93 -22.94 31.61
N GLU A 651 -3.96 -23.78 31.58
CA GLU A 651 -3.85 -25.18 31.88
C GLU A 651 -3.85 -26.01 30.59
N PRO A 652 -2.80 -26.79 30.30
CA PRO A 652 -2.76 -27.63 29.11
C PRO A 652 -3.95 -28.59 29.07
N GLY A 653 -4.71 -28.55 27.95
CA GLY A 653 -5.92 -29.35 27.76
C GLY A 653 -7.22 -28.73 28.28
N GLU A 654 -7.16 -27.74 29.13
CA GLU A 654 -8.34 -27.06 29.70
C GLU A 654 -8.48 -25.60 29.21
N GLY A 655 -7.35 -24.99 28.79
CA GLY A 655 -7.31 -23.62 28.30
C GLY A 655 -7.10 -22.58 29.39
N VAL A 656 -7.55 -21.37 29.15
CA VAL A 656 -7.41 -20.24 30.07
C VAL A 656 -8.40 -20.36 31.23
N ARG A 657 -7.90 -20.13 32.44
CA ARG A 657 -8.70 -20.12 33.68
C ARG A 657 -8.33 -18.96 34.58
N VAL A 658 -9.24 -18.59 35.45
CA VAL A 658 -8.96 -17.69 36.57
C VAL A 658 -8.29 -18.51 37.68
N GLU A 659 -7.02 -18.23 37.94
CA GLU A 659 -6.27 -18.85 39.05
C GLU A 659 -6.66 -18.24 40.39
N SER A 660 -6.72 -16.92 40.44
CA SER A 660 -7.16 -16.18 41.61
C SER A 660 -7.97 -14.96 41.26
N LYS A 661 -8.93 -14.65 42.11
CA LYS A 661 -9.75 -13.44 42.02
C LYS A 661 -9.79 -12.79 43.41
N ARG A 662 -9.36 -11.55 43.46
CA ARG A 662 -9.26 -10.81 44.70
C ARG A 662 -9.92 -9.44 44.56
N VAL A 663 -10.82 -9.10 45.53
CA VAL A 663 -11.27 -7.73 45.67
C VAL A 663 -10.15 -6.93 46.32
N VAL A 664 -9.76 -5.84 45.70
CA VAL A 664 -8.73 -4.96 46.25
C VAL A 664 -9.37 -4.18 47.41
N PRO A 665 -8.86 -4.28 48.64
CA PRO A 665 -9.47 -3.66 49.78
C PRO A 665 -9.44 -2.13 49.68
N GLU A 666 -10.43 -1.50 50.32
CA GLU A 666 -10.49 -0.06 50.47
C GLU A 666 -9.22 0.46 51.16
N PHE A 667 -8.67 1.54 50.63
CA PHE A 667 -7.57 2.23 51.31
C PHE A 667 -8.10 2.92 52.57
N ARG A 668 -7.91 2.26 53.69
CA ARG A 668 -8.13 2.93 55.01
C ARG A 668 -6.87 3.73 55.31
N ALA A 669 -7.01 5.03 55.47
CA ALA A 669 -5.94 5.89 56.02
C ALA A 669 -5.74 5.55 57.52
N ALA A 670 -5.31 4.33 57.79
CA ALA A 670 -5.07 3.81 59.16
C ALA A 670 -3.97 4.59 59.91
N PHE A 671 -3.27 5.48 59.22
CA PHE A 671 -2.21 6.30 59.85
C PHE A 671 -2.74 7.68 60.37
N LEU A 672 -3.99 8.03 60.14
CA LEU A 672 -4.55 9.31 60.63
C LEU A 672 -5.52 9.12 61.80
N ALA A 673 -5.69 7.93 62.31
CA ALA A 673 -6.57 7.64 63.45
C ALA A 673 -5.80 7.11 64.69
N ALA A 674 -4.54 7.53 64.85
CA ALA A 674 -3.79 7.33 66.08
C ALA A 674 -3.52 8.70 66.70
N ASP A 675 -4.60 9.28 67.30
CA ASP A 675 -4.54 10.26 68.35
C ASP A 675 -5.57 9.88 69.42
#